data_ad7e30eff11061d33aca442e4b1831ff
#
_entry.id   ad7e30eff11061d33aca442e4b1831ff
#
_cell.length_a   1.000
_cell.length_b   1.000
_cell.length_c   1.000
_cell.angle_alpha   90.00
_cell.angle_beta   90.00
_cell.angle_gamma   90.00
#
_symmetry.space_group_name_H-M   'P 1'
#
loop_
_entity.id
_entity.type
_entity.pdbx_description
1 polymer ?
#
loop_
_entity_poly.entity_id
_entity_poly.type
_entity_poly.pdbx_seq_one_letter_code
_entity_poly.pdbx_strand_id
1 'polypeptide(L)'
;MADIDKSLPNEIRTEIKVPDQEIEVQEEIKEQGPVEVIPEDDGGATINFEPGAINIPGTESHFDNLADLLPEDILAPLGSELKNNYTDYKMSRKDWEQTYIEGLDLLGFKYNNRTEPFQGASGATHPVLAEAVTQFQAMAYKELLPSDGPVRTQILGRVDPMKQQQAQRVKDYMNFLIMDQMQEYEPEFDSMLFHLPLAGSTFKKVYYDDLLERAVSKFVPADDLIVPYTATSLDDAEAIIHLVKTSANDLRKQQVSGFYSDVELNPPAVFDDKITEKERELEGTKKTGKPEDVYTLLECHVNLDLEGFEDIGPDGEPTGIKLPYIVTIEEGSTKVLSIRRNYAPNDPKKKKIQYFVHFKFLPGLGFYGFGLIHMIGGLSRTATTALRQLLDAGTLSNLPAGFKQRGVRVRDEAAPIQPGEFKDVDAPGGSLRDAFYPLPYKEPSATLLQLMGIVVQAGQRFASISEMQVGEGNSNAAVGTTIALLERGSKVMSAIHKRLYTSLRREFKILANLIKTYLPPVYPYDVVGGQRQIKQADFDDRVDILPVADPNIFSMSQRITLAQTELQLATSNPQIHNLYAVYRNMYSAIGVKDIDQILPPPPPPMPKDPSLEHIDAMAMKPFQAFPGQDHRAHITAHLNFMSTNMVRNNPNMMLAVQKNILEHISIMAQEQIQLEFREELKQVMVLQQQAQTDPQAQQQLQQITQNIEARKATLIAEMTEEYMREEKQITSQFDSDPLLKLKAREVDLRAMENERKKQEMERKAELDRAKLVQNKELAENKLEQNEDLAQLRAETSLFKQQMSNQAKQTGEK
;
A
#
# COMPACT_ATOMS: atom_id res chain seq x y z
N MET A 1 -10.89 19.12 40.56
CA MET A 1 -12.30 19.43 40.77
C MET A 1 -12.66 20.41 39.67
N ALA A 2 -13.25 19.92 38.63
CA ALA A 2 -13.75 20.76 37.53
C ALA A 2 -15.28 20.82 37.65
N ASP A 3 -15.82 22.04 37.63
CA ASP A 3 -17.24 22.33 37.73
C ASP A 3 -18.01 21.69 36.56
N ILE A 4 -19.00 20.90 36.92
CA ILE A 4 -19.98 20.35 35.98
C ILE A 4 -21.01 21.43 35.70
N ASP A 5 -21.12 21.79 34.42
CA ASP A 5 -22.10 22.76 33.92
C ASP A 5 -23.55 22.33 34.25
N LYS A 6 -24.26 23.16 35.01
CA LYS A 6 -25.63 22.94 35.52
C LYS A 6 -26.71 23.49 34.58
N SER A 7 -26.46 23.68 33.31
CA SER A 7 -27.37 24.35 32.37
C SER A 7 -28.18 23.42 31.44
N LEU A 8 -28.36 22.14 31.77
CA LEU A 8 -29.26 21.25 31.00
C LEU A 8 -30.65 21.16 31.65
N PRO A 9 -31.75 21.36 30.89
CA PRO A 9 -33.09 21.29 31.40
C PRO A 9 -33.49 19.87 31.84
N ASN A 10 -34.24 19.83 32.96
CA ASN A 10 -34.68 18.61 33.67
C ASN A 10 -35.78 17.79 32.99
N GLU A 11 -36.00 17.85 31.65
CA GLU A 11 -37.17 17.25 30.99
C GLU A 11 -36.90 16.05 30.09
N ILE A 12 -35.76 15.36 30.22
CA ILE A 12 -35.56 14.07 29.54
C ILE A 12 -35.18 12.99 30.58
N ARG A 13 -36.09 12.73 31.52
CA ARG A 13 -36.17 11.48 32.26
C ARG A 13 -37.43 10.75 31.84
N THR A 14 -37.40 10.10 30.70
CA THR A 14 -38.32 9.02 30.40
C THR A 14 -37.83 7.76 31.10
N GLU A 15 -38.52 7.40 32.17
CA GLU A 15 -38.42 6.07 32.77
C GLU A 15 -38.81 5.03 31.69
N ILE A 16 -37.83 4.30 31.18
CA ILE A 16 -38.07 3.11 30.41
C ILE A 16 -38.51 2.05 31.43
N LYS A 17 -39.82 1.80 31.53
CA LYS A 17 -40.33 0.60 32.17
C LYS A 17 -39.94 -0.60 31.32
N VAL A 18 -38.92 -1.36 31.77
CA VAL A 18 -38.65 -2.69 31.30
C VAL A 18 -39.79 -3.59 31.78
N PRO A 19 -40.48 -4.34 30.85
CA PRO A 19 -41.42 -5.35 31.33
C PRO A 19 -40.67 -6.46 32.04
N ASP A 20 -41.09 -6.81 33.24
CA ASP A 20 -40.68 -7.98 33.98
C ASP A 20 -40.98 -9.23 33.13
N GLN A 21 -40.04 -9.68 32.36
CA GLN A 21 -39.93 -11.03 31.90
C GLN A 21 -39.01 -11.74 32.88
N GLU A 22 -39.58 -12.64 33.68
CA GLU A 22 -38.85 -13.65 34.38
C GLU A 22 -38.05 -14.46 33.37
N ILE A 23 -36.74 -14.12 33.26
CA ILE A 23 -35.79 -14.99 32.59
C ILE A 23 -35.49 -16.08 33.60
N GLU A 24 -36.07 -17.25 33.38
CA GLU A 24 -35.55 -18.48 33.97
C GLU A 24 -34.10 -18.60 33.53
N VAL A 25 -33.19 -18.17 34.37
CA VAL A 25 -31.78 -18.53 34.27
C VAL A 25 -31.74 -20.03 34.62
N GLN A 26 -31.69 -20.83 33.57
CA GLN A 26 -31.19 -22.21 33.74
C GLN A 26 -29.72 -22.02 34.14
N GLU A 27 -29.43 -22.04 35.43
CA GLU A 27 -28.10 -22.30 35.91
C GLU A 27 -27.71 -23.68 35.34
N GLU A 28 -26.93 -23.68 34.25
CA GLU A 28 -26.08 -24.82 33.96
C GLU A 28 -25.19 -25.02 35.18
N ILE A 29 -25.54 -26.00 36.02
CA ILE A 29 -24.68 -26.53 37.07
C ILE A 29 -23.46 -27.06 36.30
N LYS A 30 -22.42 -26.22 36.15
CA LYS A 30 -21.09 -26.74 35.86
C LYS A 30 -20.78 -27.70 36.99
N GLU A 31 -20.71 -28.98 36.69
CA GLU A 31 -20.17 -29.99 37.59
C GLU A 31 -18.84 -29.44 38.12
N GLN A 32 -18.82 -29.02 39.39
CA GLN A 32 -17.59 -28.64 40.06
C GLN A 32 -16.70 -29.91 40.02
N GLY A 33 -15.60 -29.80 39.29
CA GLY A 33 -14.62 -30.87 39.25
C GLY A 33 -14.12 -31.22 40.65
N PRO A 34 -13.56 -32.37 40.84
CA PRO A 34 -13.15 -32.85 42.15
C PRO A 34 -12.16 -31.85 42.78
N VAL A 35 -12.51 -31.38 43.98
CA VAL A 35 -11.66 -30.53 44.80
C VAL A 35 -10.48 -31.38 45.28
N GLU A 36 -9.26 -30.98 44.97
CA GLU A 36 -8.05 -31.68 45.42
C GLU A 36 -7.57 -31.08 46.73
N VAL A 37 -7.41 -31.91 47.74
CA VAL A 37 -6.91 -31.52 49.06
C VAL A 37 -5.47 -32.06 49.19
N ILE A 38 -4.49 -31.17 49.18
CA ILE A 38 -3.07 -31.51 49.34
C ILE A 38 -2.70 -31.33 50.83
N PRO A 39 -2.39 -32.42 51.58
CA PRO A 39 -1.95 -32.29 52.96
C PRO A 39 -0.51 -31.73 53.02
N GLU A 40 -0.31 -30.72 53.89
CA GLU A 40 1.02 -30.16 54.17
C GLU A 40 1.66 -30.83 55.39
N ASP A 41 3.00 -30.88 55.45
CA ASP A 41 3.79 -31.53 56.50
C ASP A 41 3.64 -30.88 57.89
N ASP A 42 3.05 -29.66 57.97
CA ASP A 42 2.76 -28.95 59.20
C ASP A 42 1.39 -29.28 59.80
N GLY A 43 0.64 -30.20 59.18
CA GLY A 43 -0.70 -30.60 59.61
C GLY A 43 -1.82 -29.71 59.06
N GLY A 44 -1.51 -28.76 58.18
CA GLY A 44 -2.43 -28.01 57.35
C GLY A 44 -2.84 -28.76 56.08
N ALA A 45 -3.80 -28.25 55.35
CA ALA A 45 -4.18 -28.75 54.03
C ALA A 45 -4.52 -27.56 53.11
N THR A 46 -3.87 -27.51 51.98
CA THR A 46 -4.24 -26.53 50.91
C THR A 46 -5.35 -27.16 50.06
N ILE A 47 -6.48 -26.42 49.95
CA ILE A 47 -7.62 -26.85 49.14
C ILE A 47 -7.53 -26.17 47.79
N ASN A 48 -7.26 -26.97 46.78
CA ASN A 48 -7.25 -26.47 45.39
C ASN A 48 -8.66 -26.58 44.78
N PHE A 49 -9.30 -25.42 44.54
CA PHE A 49 -10.63 -25.31 43.93
C PHE A 49 -10.62 -25.40 42.40
N GLU A 50 -9.44 -25.42 41.77
CA GLU A 50 -9.24 -25.65 40.35
C GLU A 50 -8.24 -26.81 40.17
N PRO A 51 -8.66 -28.08 40.38
CA PRO A 51 -7.79 -29.22 40.10
C PRO A 51 -7.59 -29.37 38.62
N GLY A 52 -6.45 -28.92 38.13
CA GLY A 52 -6.05 -28.87 36.73
C GLY A 52 -5.08 -27.74 36.42
N ALA A 53 -4.85 -26.85 37.42
CA ALA A 53 -3.83 -25.79 37.27
C ALA A 53 -2.40 -26.28 37.61
N ILE A 54 -2.22 -27.55 37.93
CA ILE A 54 -0.89 -28.17 38.02
C ILE A 54 -0.45 -28.40 36.58
N ASN A 55 0.59 -27.72 36.15
CA ASN A 55 1.25 -27.91 34.88
C ASN A 55 1.62 -29.38 34.64
N ILE A 56 0.70 -30.13 34.06
CA ILE A 56 1.02 -31.44 33.51
C ILE A 56 1.63 -31.20 32.16
N PRO A 57 2.89 -31.60 31.90
CA PRO A 57 3.48 -31.48 30.56
C PRO A 57 2.54 -32.12 29.52
N GLY A 58 2.02 -31.33 28.55
CA GLY A 58 1.08 -31.79 27.54
C GLY A 58 -0.32 -31.18 27.58
N THR A 59 -0.66 -30.29 28.55
CA THR A 59 -1.94 -29.55 28.63
C THR A 59 -1.78 -28.07 28.27
N GLU A 60 -0.59 -27.64 27.86
CA GLU A 60 -0.29 -26.27 27.55
C GLU A 60 -0.97 -25.80 26.25
N SER A 61 -1.49 -24.57 26.25
CA SER A 61 -1.92 -23.93 25.03
C SER A 61 -0.73 -23.71 24.10
N HIS A 62 -0.92 -23.88 22.80
CA HIS A 62 0.12 -23.59 21.79
C HIS A 62 0.70 -22.17 21.92
N PHE A 63 -0.09 -21.24 22.45
CA PHE A 63 0.24 -19.81 22.55
C PHE A 63 0.84 -19.39 23.89
N ASP A 64 1.02 -20.32 24.83
CA ASP A 64 1.56 -20.04 26.17
C ASP A 64 3.03 -19.60 26.09
N ASN A 65 3.44 -18.81 27.10
CA ASN A 65 4.84 -18.44 27.27
C ASN A 65 5.61 -19.59 27.87
N LEU A 66 6.45 -20.28 27.11
CA LEU A 66 7.23 -21.42 27.58
C LEU A 66 8.31 -21.01 28.60
N ALA A 67 8.68 -19.73 28.67
CA ALA A 67 9.64 -19.28 29.68
C ALA A 67 9.11 -19.38 31.10
N ASP A 68 7.79 -19.40 31.30
CA ASP A 68 7.18 -19.63 32.63
C ASP A 68 7.16 -21.09 33.05
N LEU A 69 7.38 -22.00 32.10
CA LEU A 69 7.34 -23.47 32.32
C LEU A 69 8.73 -24.09 32.45
N LEU A 70 9.76 -23.40 31.89
CA LEU A 70 11.12 -23.92 31.89
C LEU A 70 11.90 -23.46 33.13
N PRO A 71 12.73 -24.32 33.67
CA PRO A 71 13.57 -23.99 34.82
C PRO A 71 14.72 -23.06 34.45
N GLU A 72 15.23 -22.27 35.40
CA GLU A 72 16.29 -21.27 35.20
C GLU A 72 17.61 -21.86 34.70
N ASP A 73 17.91 -23.13 35.01
CA ASP A 73 19.10 -23.83 34.50
C ASP A 73 19.10 -24.07 32.99
N ILE A 74 17.93 -24.05 32.34
CA ILE A 74 17.78 -24.07 30.90
C ILE A 74 17.74 -22.62 30.35
N LEU A 75 17.01 -21.70 31.01
CA LEU A 75 16.82 -20.34 30.54
C LEU A 75 18.10 -19.50 30.56
N ALA A 76 18.92 -19.60 31.59
CA ALA A 76 20.14 -18.79 31.75
C ALA A 76 21.22 -19.09 30.69
N PRO A 77 21.55 -20.37 30.38
CA PRO A 77 22.42 -20.70 29.26
C PRO A 77 21.88 -20.23 27.91
N LEU A 78 20.56 -20.41 27.65
CA LEU A 78 19.91 -19.99 26.43
C LEU A 78 20.01 -18.47 26.23
N GLY A 79 19.72 -17.69 27.28
CA GLY A 79 19.85 -16.23 27.23
C GLY A 79 21.25 -15.77 26.93
N SER A 80 22.23 -16.42 27.55
CA SER A 80 23.66 -16.14 27.33
C SER A 80 24.12 -16.52 25.92
N GLU A 81 23.67 -17.65 25.37
CA GLU A 81 23.95 -18.08 24.00
C GLU A 81 23.40 -17.08 22.97
N LEU A 82 22.12 -16.68 23.12
CA LEU A 82 21.47 -15.73 22.23
C LEU A 82 22.16 -14.36 22.26
N LYS A 83 22.62 -13.91 23.43
CA LYS A 83 23.40 -12.68 23.55
C LYS A 83 24.76 -12.77 22.86
N ASN A 84 25.43 -13.89 22.96
CA ASN A 84 26.69 -14.13 22.26
C ASN A 84 26.48 -14.14 20.74
N ASN A 85 25.47 -14.84 20.27
CA ASN A 85 25.10 -14.86 18.86
C ASN A 85 24.80 -13.44 18.33
N TYR A 86 24.05 -12.63 19.09
CA TYR A 86 23.81 -11.22 18.76
C TYR A 86 25.12 -10.45 18.61
N THR A 87 26.03 -10.62 19.57
CA THR A 87 27.32 -9.92 19.55
C THR A 87 28.15 -10.31 18.34
N ASP A 88 28.22 -11.60 18.02
CA ASP A 88 28.95 -12.13 16.87
C ASP A 88 28.37 -11.64 15.54
N TYR A 89 27.04 -11.67 15.40
CA TYR A 89 26.37 -11.19 14.19
C TYR A 89 26.54 -9.68 14.02
N LYS A 90 26.48 -8.91 15.10
CA LYS A 90 26.75 -7.46 15.08
C LYS A 90 28.18 -7.17 14.68
N MET A 91 29.16 -7.94 15.21
CA MET A 91 30.56 -7.79 14.82
C MET A 91 30.77 -8.11 13.33
N SER A 92 30.06 -9.08 12.77
CA SER A 92 30.19 -9.46 11.37
C SER A 92 29.79 -8.35 10.38
N ARG A 93 28.96 -7.40 10.77
CA ARG A 93 28.52 -6.27 9.93
C ARG A 93 29.17 -4.93 10.28
N LYS A 94 30.18 -4.92 11.12
CA LYS A 94 30.84 -3.71 11.63
C LYS A 94 31.30 -2.75 10.52
N ASP A 95 31.86 -3.28 9.42
CA ASP A 95 32.30 -2.47 8.28
C ASP A 95 31.14 -1.80 7.55
N TRP A 96 30.01 -2.47 7.47
CA TRP A 96 28.76 -1.88 6.95
C TRP A 96 28.28 -0.74 7.85
N GLU A 97 28.25 -0.94 9.17
CA GLU A 97 27.87 0.09 10.15
C GLU A 97 28.80 1.32 10.06
N GLN A 98 30.10 1.09 9.94
CA GLN A 98 31.06 2.17 9.78
C GLN A 98 30.84 2.97 8.50
N THR A 99 30.54 2.28 7.38
CA THR A 99 30.23 2.93 6.09
C THR A 99 28.96 3.76 6.19
N TYR A 100 27.97 3.25 6.92
CA TYR A 100 26.71 3.95 7.14
C TYR A 100 26.91 5.22 7.98
N ILE A 101 27.63 5.13 9.09
CA ILE A 101 27.97 6.28 9.96
C ILE A 101 28.72 7.37 9.17
N GLU A 102 29.74 6.98 8.38
CA GLU A 102 30.46 7.92 7.52
C GLU A 102 29.56 8.54 6.43
N GLY A 103 28.59 7.79 5.97
CA GLY A 103 27.60 8.25 4.99
C GLY A 103 26.62 9.27 5.57
N LEU A 104 26.21 9.11 6.82
CA LEU A 104 25.36 10.06 7.53
C LEU A 104 25.99 11.46 7.60
N ASP A 105 27.31 11.57 7.77
CA ASP A 105 28.02 12.85 7.73
C ASP A 105 27.90 13.57 6.39
N LEU A 106 27.71 12.84 5.29
CA LEU A 106 27.61 13.40 3.94
C LEU A 106 26.23 14.00 3.64
N LEU A 107 25.24 13.80 4.51
CA LEU A 107 23.95 14.48 4.40
C LEU A 107 24.04 15.99 4.61
N GLY A 108 25.03 16.43 5.40
CA GLY A 108 25.30 17.86 5.61
C GLY A 108 24.28 18.60 6.48
N PHE A 109 23.48 17.89 7.27
CA PHE A 109 22.47 18.49 8.15
C PHE A 109 23.07 19.27 9.33
N LYS A 110 24.35 19.02 9.63
CA LYS A 110 25.08 19.72 10.65
C LYS A 110 26.32 20.40 10.07
N TYR A 111 26.55 21.67 10.41
CA TYR A 111 27.77 22.38 10.08
C TYR A 111 28.88 21.93 11.03
N ASN A 112 29.97 21.39 10.47
CA ASN A 112 31.12 20.90 11.25
C ASN A 112 32.11 22.03 11.53
N ASN A 113 32.29 22.45 12.81
CA ASN A 113 33.31 23.40 13.19
C ASN A 113 34.68 22.73 13.10
N ARG A 114 35.47 23.05 12.05
CA ARG A 114 36.77 22.47 11.81
C ARG A 114 37.88 23.37 12.37
N THR A 115 38.83 22.71 12.97
CA THR A 115 40.07 23.36 13.47
C THR A 115 41.30 23.08 12.58
N GLU A 116 41.19 22.16 11.65
CA GLU A 116 42.22 21.78 10.67
C GLU A 116 41.74 22.08 9.26
N PRO A 117 42.61 22.59 8.35
CA PRO A 117 44.03 22.87 8.50
C PRO A 117 44.34 24.17 9.28
N PHE A 118 43.34 24.97 9.62
CA PHE A 118 43.46 26.17 10.47
C PHE A 118 42.14 26.39 11.23
N GLN A 119 42.23 27.13 12.34
CA GLN A 119 41.09 27.41 13.17
C GLN A 119 40.05 28.26 12.39
N GLY A 120 38.81 27.78 12.26
CA GLY A 120 37.78 28.41 11.45
C GLY A 120 37.77 27.96 9.98
N ALA A 121 38.43 26.86 9.63
CA ALA A 121 38.31 26.22 8.33
C ALA A 121 36.87 25.83 8.02
N SER A 122 36.49 25.87 6.76
CA SER A 122 35.13 25.61 6.33
C SER A 122 34.63 24.21 6.70
N GLY A 123 33.45 24.13 7.36
CA GLY A 123 32.75 22.92 7.70
C GLY A 123 31.61 22.57 6.73
N ALA A 124 31.51 23.28 5.62
CA ALA A 124 30.44 23.09 4.65
C ALA A 124 30.45 21.67 4.04
N THR A 125 29.29 21.09 3.84
CA THR A 125 29.13 19.79 3.16
C THR A 125 28.29 20.01 1.90
N HIS A 126 28.71 19.42 0.78
CA HIS A 126 27.96 19.53 -0.45
C HIS A 126 26.74 18.59 -0.41
N PRO A 127 25.49 19.09 -0.63
CA PRO A 127 24.27 18.36 -0.34
C PRO A 127 23.86 17.33 -1.42
N VAL A 128 24.76 16.84 -2.28
CA VAL A 128 24.42 15.91 -3.38
C VAL A 128 23.71 14.65 -2.87
N LEU A 129 24.16 14.09 -1.74
CA LEU A 129 23.54 12.89 -1.17
C LEU A 129 22.17 13.21 -0.59
N ALA A 130 22.04 14.30 0.16
CA ALA A 130 20.76 14.70 0.74
C ALA A 130 19.71 15.01 -0.36
N GLU A 131 20.13 15.72 -1.42
CA GLU A 131 19.28 15.99 -2.59
C GLU A 131 18.77 14.69 -3.21
N ALA A 132 19.66 13.71 -3.43
CA ALA A 132 19.29 12.43 -4.01
C ALA A 132 18.30 11.64 -3.16
N VAL A 133 18.52 11.60 -1.84
CA VAL A 133 17.66 10.89 -0.89
C VAL A 133 16.27 11.53 -0.84
N THR A 134 16.19 12.85 -0.67
CA THR A 134 14.92 13.58 -0.55
C THR A 134 14.08 13.53 -1.85
N GLN A 135 14.74 13.59 -2.99
CA GLN A 135 14.04 13.46 -4.28
C GLN A 135 13.46 12.06 -4.47
N PHE A 136 14.24 11.02 -4.13
CA PHE A 136 13.72 9.65 -4.17
C PHE A 136 12.51 9.49 -3.25
N GLN A 137 12.63 9.94 -1.98
CA GLN A 137 11.54 9.88 -1.00
C GLN A 137 10.27 10.54 -1.53
N ALA A 138 10.37 11.79 -2.00
CA ALA A 138 9.21 12.55 -2.49
C ALA A 138 8.51 11.88 -3.68
N MET A 139 9.28 11.26 -4.58
CA MET A 139 8.72 10.53 -5.72
C MET A 139 8.09 9.22 -5.33
N ALA A 140 8.83 8.40 -4.58
CA ALA A 140 8.39 7.08 -4.19
C ALA A 140 7.15 7.14 -3.29
N TYR A 141 7.10 8.11 -2.36
CA TYR A 141 5.96 8.32 -1.48
C TYR A 141 4.66 8.54 -2.26
N LYS A 142 4.66 9.46 -3.21
CA LYS A 142 3.48 9.78 -4.01
C LYS A 142 3.00 8.61 -4.88
N GLU A 143 3.94 7.78 -5.36
CA GLU A 143 3.60 6.67 -6.24
C GLU A 143 3.18 5.41 -5.50
N LEU A 144 3.84 5.10 -4.39
CA LEU A 144 3.59 3.86 -3.64
C LEU A 144 2.40 3.97 -2.70
N LEU A 145 2.08 5.20 -2.23
CA LEU A 145 0.94 5.47 -1.35
C LEU A 145 -0.03 6.48 -2.00
N PRO A 146 -0.80 6.05 -3.01
CA PRO A 146 -1.81 6.90 -3.63
C PRO A 146 -2.99 7.16 -2.68
N SER A 147 -3.69 8.28 -2.88
CA SER A 147 -4.81 8.71 -2.03
C SER A 147 -5.99 7.74 -1.96
N ASP A 148 -6.16 6.88 -2.99
CA ASP A 148 -7.20 5.85 -3.03
C ASP A 148 -6.81 4.56 -2.29
N GLY A 149 -5.65 4.57 -1.65
CA GLY A 149 -5.05 3.44 -0.96
C GLY A 149 -4.10 2.60 -1.84
N PRO A 150 -3.13 1.94 -1.19
CA PRO A 150 -2.05 1.24 -1.88
C PRO A 150 -2.43 -0.16 -2.38
N VAL A 151 -3.61 -0.67 -2.04
CA VAL A 151 -4.01 -2.06 -2.31
C VAL A 151 -4.96 -2.18 -3.49
N ARG A 152 -4.68 -3.08 -4.39
CA ARG A 152 -5.60 -3.60 -5.41
C ARG A 152 -5.71 -5.12 -5.30
N THR A 153 -6.79 -5.68 -5.81
CA THR A 153 -7.03 -7.11 -5.82
C THR A 153 -7.09 -7.65 -7.25
N GLN A 154 -6.64 -8.90 -7.43
CA GLN A 154 -6.73 -9.63 -8.69
C GLN A 154 -7.33 -11.01 -8.43
N ILE A 155 -8.33 -11.39 -9.23
CA ILE A 155 -8.98 -12.69 -9.12
C ILE A 155 -8.14 -13.72 -9.86
N LEU A 156 -7.81 -14.81 -9.18
CA LEU A 156 -7.14 -15.96 -9.77
C LEU A 156 -8.17 -16.95 -10.33
N GLY A 157 -8.04 -17.31 -11.59
CA GLY A 157 -8.94 -18.26 -12.28
C GLY A 157 -10.14 -17.58 -12.96
N ARG A 158 -11.30 -18.28 -13.01
CA ARG A 158 -12.51 -17.77 -13.67
C ARG A 158 -13.10 -16.60 -12.88
N VAL A 159 -13.38 -15.53 -13.60
CA VAL A 159 -14.06 -14.34 -13.06
C VAL A 159 -15.55 -14.64 -12.95
N ASP A 160 -16.08 -14.55 -11.72
CA ASP A 160 -17.47 -14.72 -11.39
C ASP A 160 -17.96 -13.43 -10.70
N PRO A 161 -19.20 -12.96 -10.92
CA PRO A 161 -19.74 -11.79 -10.24
C PRO A 161 -19.60 -11.81 -8.71
N MET A 162 -19.80 -12.98 -8.09
CA MET A 162 -19.61 -13.14 -6.64
C MET A 162 -18.15 -12.92 -6.21
N LYS A 163 -17.19 -13.44 -7.00
CA LYS A 163 -15.76 -13.24 -6.73
C LYS A 163 -15.32 -11.79 -6.98
N GLN A 164 -15.94 -11.09 -7.93
CA GLN A 164 -15.70 -9.67 -8.14
C GLN A 164 -16.12 -8.84 -6.92
N GLN A 165 -17.29 -9.11 -6.38
CA GLN A 165 -17.76 -8.45 -5.15
C GLN A 165 -16.88 -8.78 -3.95
N GLN A 166 -16.44 -10.03 -3.81
CA GLN A 166 -15.49 -10.47 -2.78
C GLN A 166 -14.18 -9.69 -2.91
N ALA A 167 -13.58 -9.68 -4.09
CA ALA A 167 -12.33 -8.97 -4.35
C ALA A 167 -12.44 -7.46 -4.08
N GLN A 168 -13.60 -6.86 -4.41
CA GLN A 168 -13.86 -5.46 -4.11
C GLN A 168 -13.96 -5.21 -2.60
N ARG A 169 -14.66 -6.07 -1.83
CA ARG A 169 -14.73 -5.95 -0.37
C ARG A 169 -13.35 -6.07 0.28
N VAL A 170 -12.54 -7.05 -0.15
CA VAL A 170 -11.16 -7.21 0.34
C VAL A 170 -10.31 -5.96 0.04
N LYS A 171 -10.39 -5.43 -1.18
CA LYS A 171 -9.70 -4.19 -1.56
C LYS A 171 -10.10 -3.02 -0.66
N ASP A 172 -11.41 -2.80 -0.53
CA ASP A 172 -11.94 -1.65 0.21
C ASP A 172 -11.56 -1.74 1.70
N TYR A 173 -11.66 -2.93 2.30
CA TYR A 173 -11.28 -3.14 3.69
C TYR A 173 -9.78 -2.99 3.94
N MET A 174 -8.93 -3.56 3.08
CA MET A 174 -7.47 -3.43 3.21
C MET A 174 -7.02 -1.97 3.09
N ASN A 175 -7.61 -1.21 2.16
CA ASN A 175 -7.30 0.22 2.04
C ASN A 175 -7.81 1.01 3.24
N PHE A 176 -9.01 0.73 3.75
CA PHE A 176 -9.52 1.32 4.98
C PHE A 176 -8.62 1.02 6.18
N LEU A 177 -8.17 -0.22 6.34
CA LEU A 177 -7.26 -0.60 7.42
C LEU A 177 -5.95 0.19 7.36
N ILE A 178 -5.32 0.28 6.17
CA ILE A 178 -4.01 0.91 5.98
C ILE A 178 -4.09 2.44 6.05
N MET A 179 -5.13 3.06 5.46
CA MET A 179 -5.20 4.51 5.30
C MET A 179 -5.94 5.22 6.44
N ASP A 180 -6.91 4.54 7.05
CA ASP A 180 -7.78 5.17 8.06
C ASP A 180 -7.53 4.62 9.48
N GLN A 181 -7.35 3.30 9.64
CA GLN A 181 -7.16 2.70 10.96
C GLN A 181 -5.72 2.70 11.44
N MET A 182 -4.76 2.39 10.56
CA MET A 182 -3.33 2.42 10.89
C MET A 182 -2.77 3.84 10.75
N GLN A 183 -3.06 4.74 11.71
CA GLN A 183 -2.57 6.13 11.67
C GLN A 183 -1.04 6.23 11.62
N GLU A 184 -0.35 5.24 12.14
CA GLU A 184 1.11 5.12 12.11
C GLU A 184 1.65 4.74 10.73
N TYR A 185 0.85 4.13 9.84
CA TYR A 185 1.35 3.55 8.60
C TYR A 185 2.00 4.57 7.67
N GLU A 186 1.36 5.72 7.49
CA GLU A 186 1.83 6.78 6.60
C GLU A 186 3.16 7.41 7.07
N PRO A 187 3.31 7.91 8.32
CA PRO A 187 4.57 8.46 8.82
C PRO A 187 5.69 7.42 8.90
N GLU A 188 5.39 6.18 9.27
CA GLU A 188 6.36 5.07 9.29
C GLU A 188 6.85 4.72 7.87
N PHE A 189 5.95 4.77 6.89
CA PHE A 189 6.27 4.53 5.49
C PHE A 189 7.13 5.65 4.90
N ASP A 190 6.84 6.91 5.24
CA ASP A 190 7.64 8.06 4.84
C ASP A 190 9.06 7.99 5.41
N SER A 191 9.19 7.67 6.71
CA SER A 191 10.49 7.43 7.35
C SER A 191 11.25 6.29 6.67
N MET A 192 10.58 5.18 6.35
CA MET A 192 11.18 4.07 5.62
C MET A 192 11.72 4.51 4.26
N LEU A 193 10.98 5.33 3.51
CA LEU A 193 11.39 5.82 2.20
C LEU A 193 12.58 6.79 2.26
N PHE A 194 12.83 7.44 3.38
CA PHE A 194 14.03 8.23 3.62
C PHE A 194 15.26 7.33 3.90
N HIS A 195 15.09 6.35 4.79
CA HIS A 195 16.20 5.45 5.19
C HIS A 195 16.57 4.45 4.10
N LEU A 196 15.61 4.00 3.28
CA LEU A 196 15.85 2.99 2.25
C LEU A 196 16.91 3.39 1.21
N PRO A 197 16.84 4.55 0.53
CA PRO A 197 17.87 4.96 -0.41
C PRO A 197 19.20 5.24 0.30
N LEU A 198 19.17 5.64 1.55
CA LEU A 198 20.36 5.95 2.34
C LEU A 198 21.14 4.69 2.69
N ALA A 199 20.54 3.77 3.44
CA ALA A 199 21.17 2.55 3.95
C ALA A 199 21.19 1.40 2.92
N GLY A 200 20.27 1.42 1.94
CA GLY A 200 20.12 0.36 0.94
C GLY A 200 19.21 -0.80 1.35
N SER A 201 18.93 -0.91 2.64
CA SER A 201 18.01 -1.90 3.23
C SER A 201 17.18 -1.28 4.32
N THR A 202 15.91 -1.65 4.37
CA THR A 202 15.00 -1.35 5.48
C THR A 202 14.04 -2.51 5.65
N PHE A 203 13.38 -2.58 6.80
CA PHE A 203 12.45 -3.65 7.10
C PHE A 203 11.13 -3.09 7.59
N LYS A 204 10.09 -3.89 7.46
CA LYS A 204 8.83 -3.69 8.18
C LYS A 204 8.52 -4.94 8.98
N LYS A 205 8.07 -4.77 10.20
CA LYS A 205 7.52 -5.83 11.05
C LYS A 205 6.01 -5.76 11.00
N VAL A 206 5.38 -6.85 10.58
CA VAL A 206 3.93 -6.96 10.42
C VAL A 206 3.41 -7.99 11.40
N TYR A 207 2.58 -7.56 12.34
CA TYR A 207 2.06 -8.42 13.41
C TYR A 207 0.68 -7.96 13.86
N TYR A 208 -0.01 -8.78 14.63
CA TYR A 208 -1.24 -8.39 15.31
C TYR A 208 -0.89 -7.86 16.70
N ASP A 209 -1.44 -6.72 17.06
CA ASP A 209 -1.24 -6.08 18.36
C ASP A 209 -2.50 -6.28 19.19
N ASP A 210 -2.40 -7.07 20.26
CA ASP A 210 -3.54 -7.41 21.12
C ASP A 210 -4.04 -6.20 21.93
N LEU A 211 -3.18 -5.20 22.19
CA LEU A 211 -3.58 -3.99 22.90
C LEU A 211 -4.36 -3.03 22.00
N LEU A 212 -4.03 -3.02 20.69
CA LEU A 212 -4.71 -2.21 19.69
C LEU A 212 -5.83 -2.99 18.99
N GLU A 213 -5.96 -4.29 19.26
CA GLU A 213 -6.93 -5.23 18.66
C GLU A 213 -6.94 -5.18 17.11
N ARG A 214 -5.78 -4.92 16.49
CA ARG A 214 -5.64 -4.83 15.03
C ARG A 214 -4.24 -5.22 14.55
N ALA A 215 -4.15 -5.49 13.25
CA ALA A 215 -2.86 -5.66 12.60
C ALA A 215 -2.10 -4.33 12.55
N VAL A 216 -0.78 -4.41 12.66
CA VAL A 216 0.15 -3.27 12.68
C VAL A 216 1.32 -3.58 11.74
N SER A 217 1.82 -2.55 11.04
CA SER A 217 3.00 -2.64 10.18
C SER A 217 3.96 -1.51 10.54
N LYS A 218 5.00 -1.83 11.32
CA LYS A 218 6.00 -0.87 11.80
C LYS A 218 7.28 -0.90 10.98
N PHE A 219 7.85 0.26 10.77
CA PHE A 219 9.17 0.41 10.18
C PHE A 219 10.25 -0.06 11.16
N VAL A 220 11.23 -0.82 10.65
CA VAL A 220 12.40 -1.26 11.37
C VAL A 220 13.63 -0.87 10.55
N PRO A 221 14.47 0.03 11.06
CA PRO A 221 15.70 0.43 10.39
C PRO A 221 16.69 -0.75 10.29
N ALA A 222 17.66 -0.64 9.38
CA ALA A 222 18.60 -1.73 9.12
C ALA A 222 19.53 -2.03 10.29
N ASP A 223 19.76 -1.05 11.15
CA ASP A 223 20.59 -1.18 12.35
C ASP A 223 19.90 -1.98 13.47
N ASP A 224 18.58 -1.93 13.56
CA ASP A 224 17.81 -2.64 14.57
C ASP A 224 17.48 -4.10 14.18
N LEU A 225 17.82 -4.56 12.95
CA LEU A 225 17.59 -5.95 12.54
C LEU A 225 18.91 -6.62 12.13
N ILE A 226 19.28 -7.66 12.87
CA ILE A 226 20.55 -8.35 12.76
C ILE A 226 20.32 -9.80 12.36
N VAL A 227 21.14 -10.27 11.41
CA VAL A 227 21.10 -11.64 10.90
C VAL A 227 22.52 -12.23 10.85
N PRO A 228 22.68 -13.56 10.84
CA PRO A 228 23.97 -14.21 10.60
C PRO A 228 24.56 -13.78 9.26
N TYR A 229 25.90 -13.72 9.17
CA TYR A 229 26.56 -13.32 7.92
C TYR A 229 26.29 -14.28 6.76
N THR A 230 25.96 -15.53 7.06
CA THR A 230 25.60 -16.58 6.08
C THR A 230 24.24 -16.37 5.43
N ALA A 231 23.36 -15.56 6.03
CA ALA A 231 22.03 -15.32 5.51
C ALA A 231 22.06 -14.55 4.18
N THR A 232 21.23 -14.93 3.22
CA THR A 232 21.03 -14.23 1.94
C THR A 232 19.64 -13.59 1.87
N SER A 233 18.68 -14.15 2.57
CA SER A 233 17.30 -13.63 2.67
C SER A 233 16.73 -13.85 4.09
N LEU A 234 15.58 -13.24 4.39
CA LEU A 234 14.88 -13.48 5.66
C LEU A 234 14.32 -14.89 5.78
N ASP A 235 14.10 -15.56 4.65
CA ASP A 235 13.49 -16.89 4.62
C ASP A 235 14.50 -18.00 4.92
N ASP A 236 15.77 -17.81 4.51
CA ASP A 236 16.87 -18.75 4.75
C ASP A 236 17.72 -18.40 5.98
N ALA A 237 17.46 -17.25 6.63
CA ALA A 237 18.15 -16.90 7.84
C ALA A 237 17.81 -17.86 9.00
N GLU A 238 18.85 -18.47 9.57
CA GLU A 238 18.71 -19.35 10.75
C GLU A 238 18.25 -18.58 11.98
N ALA A 239 18.73 -17.33 12.10
CA ALA A 239 18.34 -16.42 13.17
C ALA A 239 18.05 -15.02 12.61
N ILE A 240 17.05 -14.35 13.20
CA ILE A 240 16.74 -12.95 12.98
C ILE A 240 16.60 -12.32 14.36
N ILE A 241 17.44 -11.33 14.66
CA ILE A 241 17.43 -10.64 15.96
C ILE A 241 16.96 -9.21 15.73
N HIS A 242 15.87 -8.85 16.36
CA HIS A 242 15.27 -7.51 16.29
C HIS A 242 15.48 -6.80 17.63
N LEU A 243 16.08 -5.62 17.60
CA LEU A 243 16.26 -4.77 18.77
C LEU A 243 15.00 -3.95 19.02
N VAL A 244 14.43 -4.08 20.20
CA VAL A 244 13.24 -3.36 20.63
C VAL A 244 13.58 -2.51 21.83
N LYS A 245 13.47 -1.19 21.69
CA LYS A 245 13.63 -0.25 22.81
C LYS A 245 12.26 -0.03 23.46
N THR A 246 12.13 -0.42 24.72
CA THR A 246 10.86 -0.39 25.47
C THR A 246 11.01 0.38 26.76
N SER A 247 10.07 1.27 27.09
CA SER A 247 10.08 1.96 28.37
C SER A 247 9.89 0.97 29.52
N ALA A 248 10.45 1.28 30.70
CA ALA A 248 10.28 0.46 31.91
C ALA A 248 8.78 0.27 32.27
N ASN A 249 7.97 1.29 32.03
CA ASN A 249 6.53 1.20 32.28
C ASN A 249 5.80 0.29 31.30
N ASP A 250 6.14 0.34 30.01
CA ASP A 250 5.50 -0.53 28.99
C ASP A 250 5.96 -1.98 29.13
N LEU A 251 7.23 -2.19 29.48
CA LEU A 251 7.73 -3.52 29.84
C LEU A 251 6.96 -4.10 31.06
N ARG A 252 6.73 -3.28 32.09
CA ARG A 252 5.97 -3.71 33.26
C ARG A 252 4.51 -4.03 32.94
N LYS A 253 3.88 -3.26 32.06
CA LYS A 253 2.53 -3.57 31.55
C LYS A 253 2.48 -4.94 30.88
N GLN A 254 3.48 -5.24 30.04
CA GLN A 254 3.57 -6.52 29.36
C GLN A 254 3.86 -7.69 30.30
N GLN A 255 4.61 -7.47 31.39
CA GLN A 255 4.77 -8.46 32.45
C GLN A 255 3.45 -8.71 33.20
N VAL A 256 2.76 -7.64 33.61
CA VAL A 256 1.47 -7.77 34.33
C VAL A 256 0.38 -8.39 33.45
N SER A 257 0.41 -8.19 32.13
CA SER A 257 -0.53 -8.84 31.22
C SER A 257 -0.21 -10.31 30.91
N GLY A 258 0.91 -10.85 31.44
CA GLY A 258 1.35 -12.22 31.17
C GLY A 258 1.95 -12.41 29.77
N PHE A 259 2.21 -11.33 29.04
CA PHE A 259 2.90 -11.41 27.76
C PHE A 259 4.38 -11.74 27.94
N TYR A 260 5.04 -11.12 28.91
CA TYR A 260 6.37 -11.44 29.39
C TYR A 260 6.33 -12.03 30.81
N SER A 261 7.28 -12.91 31.12
CA SER A 261 7.46 -13.46 32.46
C SER A 261 7.75 -12.36 33.49
N ASP A 262 7.18 -12.48 34.69
CA ASP A 262 7.37 -11.50 35.78
C ASP A 262 8.72 -11.74 36.48
N VAL A 263 9.79 -11.37 35.78
CA VAL A 263 11.18 -11.51 36.25
C VAL A 263 11.70 -10.15 36.68
N GLU A 264 12.34 -10.08 37.84
CA GLU A 264 12.98 -8.86 38.30
C GLU A 264 14.23 -8.56 37.45
N LEU A 265 14.25 -7.38 36.81
CA LEU A 265 15.36 -6.93 35.97
C LEU A 265 16.22 -5.91 36.68
N ASN A 266 17.49 -5.89 36.31
CA ASN A 266 18.40 -4.83 36.74
C ASN A 266 17.97 -3.46 36.18
N PRO A 267 18.37 -2.33 36.79
CA PRO A 267 18.13 -1.02 36.18
C PRO A 267 18.63 -0.98 34.74
N PRO A 268 17.90 -0.33 33.80
CA PRO A 268 18.25 -0.35 32.41
C PRO A 268 19.68 0.18 32.18
N ALA A 269 20.49 -0.63 31.51
CA ALA A 269 21.81 -0.24 31.05
C ALA A 269 21.68 0.37 29.65
N VAL A 270 22.11 1.62 29.48
CA VAL A 270 22.02 2.26 28.16
C VAL A 270 23.22 1.82 27.31
N PHE A 271 22.95 0.94 26.39
CA PHE A 271 23.88 0.58 25.33
C PHE A 271 23.64 1.52 24.14
N ASP A 272 24.43 2.63 24.07
CA ASP A 272 24.37 3.50 22.90
C ASP A 272 25.15 2.84 21.76
N ASP A 273 24.42 2.54 20.70
CA ASP A 273 25.05 2.18 19.43
C ASP A 273 25.62 3.43 18.75
N LYS A 274 26.77 3.30 18.08
CA LYS A 274 27.44 4.40 17.37
C LYS A 274 26.55 5.05 16.29
N ILE A 275 25.66 4.27 15.68
CA ILE A 275 24.69 4.79 14.70
C ILE A 275 23.70 5.71 15.41
N THR A 276 23.05 5.25 16.48
CA THR A 276 22.10 6.06 17.27
C THR A 276 22.77 7.33 17.83
N GLU A 277 24.05 7.23 18.28
CA GLU A 277 24.80 8.39 18.74
C GLU A 277 25.00 9.40 17.60
N LYS A 278 25.33 8.91 16.39
CA LYS A 278 25.50 9.75 15.21
C LYS A 278 24.21 10.42 14.73
N GLU A 279 23.11 9.70 14.75
CA GLU A 279 21.79 10.24 14.42
C GLU A 279 21.38 11.35 15.38
N ARG A 280 21.53 11.13 16.69
CA ARG A 280 21.30 12.16 17.71
C ARG A 280 22.21 13.38 17.54
N GLU A 281 23.46 13.16 17.15
CA GLU A 281 24.40 14.25 16.83
C GLU A 281 23.88 15.10 15.67
N LEU A 282 23.36 14.48 14.60
CA LEU A 282 22.81 15.16 13.41
C LEU A 282 21.51 15.88 13.73
N GLU A 283 20.65 15.29 14.55
CA GLU A 283 19.40 15.90 15.04
C GLU A 283 19.66 17.05 16.05
N GLY A 284 20.88 17.18 16.56
CA GLY A 284 21.23 18.17 17.57
C GLY A 284 20.77 17.80 18.98
N THR A 285 20.33 16.57 19.19
CA THR A 285 19.96 16.03 20.50
C THR A 285 21.18 15.51 21.24
N LYS A 286 21.19 15.66 22.56
CA LYS A 286 22.27 15.17 23.41
C LYS A 286 21.71 14.32 24.53
N LYS A 287 22.40 13.22 24.83
CA LYS A 287 22.11 12.42 26.00
C LYS A 287 22.21 13.28 27.27
N THR A 288 21.15 13.31 28.05
CA THR A 288 21.15 13.88 29.39
C THR A 288 21.80 12.92 30.37
N GLY A 289 22.46 13.40 31.41
CA GLY A 289 23.17 12.54 32.38
C GLY A 289 22.22 11.75 33.31
N LYS A 290 20.92 11.76 33.06
CA LYS A 290 19.95 10.88 33.73
C LYS A 290 19.83 9.56 32.95
N PRO A 291 19.85 8.39 33.62
CA PRO A 291 19.52 7.15 32.95
C PRO A 291 18.11 7.27 32.38
N GLU A 292 17.96 6.98 31.10
CA GLU A 292 16.66 6.79 30.48
C GLU A 292 16.08 5.46 31.01
N ASP A 293 14.82 5.45 31.45
CA ASP A 293 14.14 4.22 31.89
C ASP A 293 13.69 3.41 30.67
N VAL A 294 14.67 3.07 29.80
CA VAL A 294 14.46 2.33 28.55
C VAL A 294 15.31 1.07 28.56
N TYR A 295 14.63 -0.06 28.42
CA TYR A 295 15.27 -1.37 28.25
C TYR A 295 15.47 -1.67 26.76
N THR A 296 16.60 -2.30 26.43
CA THR A 296 16.82 -2.89 25.12
C THR A 296 16.49 -4.39 25.19
N LEU A 297 15.49 -4.79 24.44
CA LEU A 297 15.08 -6.18 24.31
C LEU A 297 15.59 -6.73 22.98
N LEU A 298 16.09 -7.96 23.00
CA LEU A 298 16.49 -8.71 21.83
C LEU A 298 15.39 -9.75 21.55
N GLU A 299 14.60 -9.50 20.52
CA GLU A 299 13.60 -10.44 20.02
C GLU A 299 14.25 -11.35 18.98
N CYS A 300 14.56 -12.55 19.38
CA CYS A 300 15.31 -13.54 18.61
C CYS A 300 14.36 -14.55 17.95
N HIS A 301 14.21 -14.49 16.65
CA HIS A 301 13.50 -15.52 15.86
C HIS A 301 14.52 -16.58 15.46
N VAL A 302 14.52 -17.71 16.16
CA VAL A 302 15.56 -18.75 16.07
C VAL A 302 14.94 -20.14 15.98
N ASN A 303 15.72 -21.10 15.51
CA ASN A 303 15.34 -22.52 15.58
C ASN A 303 16.04 -23.17 16.77
N LEU A 304 15.28 -23.73 17.68
CA LEU A 304 15.78 -24.35 18.90
C LEU A 304 15.24 -25.77 19.05
N ASP A 305 16.03 -26.61 19.71
CA ASP A 305 15.63 -27.90 20.25
C ASP A 305 15.55 -27.72 21.76
N LEU A 306 14.32 -27.51 22.27
CA LEU A 306 14.08 -27.20 23.67
C LEU A 306 13.73 -28.48 24.41
N GLU A 307 14.42 -28.76 25.51
CA GLU A 307 14.18 -29.88 26.38
C GLU A 307 12.73 -29.87 26.93
N GLY A 308 11.98 -30.95 26.70
CA GLY A 308 10.56 -31.06 27.02
C GLY A 308 9.59 -30.56 25.95
N PHE A 309 10.07 -29.91 24.86
CA PHE A 309 9.28 -29.38 23.74
C PHE A 309 9.86 -29.77 22.38
N GLU A 310 10.57 -30.94 22.34
CA GLU A 310 11.21 -31.47 21.15
C GLU A 310 10.19 -31.82 20.06
N ASP A 311 10.64 -31.88 18.82
CA ASP A 311 9.84 -32.45 17.75
C ASP A 311 9.77 -33.96 17.87
N ILE A 312 8.56 -34.49 18.04
CA ILE A 312 8.34 -35.93 18.23
C ILE A 312 7.95 -36.58 16.91
N GLY A 313 8.70 -37.60 16.52
CA GLY A 313 8.43 -38.38 15.31
C GLY A 313 7.21 -39.32 15.48
N PRO A 314 6.78 -39.97 14.36
CA PRO A 314 5.68 -40.95 14.40
C PRO A 314 5.95 -42.13 15.37
N ASP A 315 7.21 -42.39 15.66
CA ASP A 315 7.65 -43.48 16.56
C ASP A 315 7.63 -43.09 18.04
N GLY A 316 7.27 -41.82 18.33
CA GLY A 316 7.24 -41.29 19.70
C GLY A 316 8.61 -40.87 20.25
N GLU A 317 9.66 -40.91 19.42
CA GLU A 317 10.99 -40.48 19.84
C GLU A 317 11.30 -39.07 19.34
N PRO A 318 12.15 -38.27 20.01
CA PRO A 318 12.60 -36.97 19.56
C PRO A 318 13.31 -37.07 18.21
N THR A 319 12.90 -36.25 17.24
CA THR A 319 13.50 -36.26 15.88
C THR A 319 14.84 -35.53 15.83
N GLY A 320 15.19 -34.69 16.82
CA GLY A 320 16.35 -33.81 16.82
C GLY A 320 16.22 -32.65 15.84
N ILE A 321 15.01 -32.40 15.31
CA ILE A 321 14.71 -31.25 14.42
C ILE A 321 14.50 -30.02 15.32
N LYS A 322 15.26 -28.96 15.05
CA LYS A 322 15.07 -27.66 15.70
C LYS A 322 13.80 -26.99 15.21
N LEU A 323 12.91 -26.67 16.14
CA LEU A 323 11.65 -25.98 15.87
C LEU A 323 11.83 -24.46 15.90
N PRO A 324 11.02 -23.68 15.12
CA PRO A 324 11.09 -22.23 15.14
C PRO A 324 10.41 -21.66 16.39
N TYR A 325 11.14 -20.80 17.12
CA TYR A 325 10.68 -20.06 18.29
C TYR A 325 11.00 -18.57 18.17
N ILE A 326 10.27 -17.75 18.94
CA ILE A 326 10.58 -16.36 19.21
C ILE A 326 10.97 -16.27 20.68
N VAL A 327 12.22 -15.93 20.93
CA VAL A 327 12.76 -15.77 22.29
C VAL A 327 13.06 -14.29 22.50
N THR A 328 12.48 -13.71 23.54
CA THR A 328 12.78 -12.32 23.92
C THR A 328 13.64 -12.33 25.17
N ILE A 329 14.80 -11.67 25.09
CA ILE A 329 15.72 -11.51 26.22
C ILE A 329 15.99 -10.02 26.47
N GLU A 330 16.29 -9.66 27.71
CA GLU A 330 16.80 -8.34 28.04
C GLU A 330 18.31 -8.28 27.82
N GLU A 331 18.79 -7.27 27.09
CA GLU A 331 20.19 -7.19 26.65
C GLU A 331 21.19 -7.12 27.80
N GLY A 332 20.87 -6.40 28.88
CA GLY A 332 21.81 -6.16 30.01
C GLY A 332 21.94 -7.35 30.96
N SER A 333 20.81 -7.96 31.36
CA SER A 333 20.77 -9.06 32.30
C SER A 333 20.81 -10.45 31.65
N THR A 334 20.61 -10.52 30.33
CA THR A 334 20.47 -11.77 29.56
C THR A 334 19.29 -12.65 30.00
N LYS A 335 18.36 -12.10 30.79
CA LYS A 335 17.20 -12.83 31.26
C LYS A 335 16.20 -13.05 30.14
N VAL A 336 15.67 -14.26 30.08
CA VAL A 336 14.64 -14.62 29.10
C VAL A 336 13.29 -14.14 29.63
N LEU A 337 12.59 -13.33 28.83
CA LEU A 337 11.27 -12.78 29.16
C LEU A 337 10.14 -13.59 28.53
N SER A 338 10.36 -14.15 27.36
CA SER A 338 9.38 -15.00 26.70
C SER A 338 9.99 -15.99 25.73
N ILE A 339 9.39 -17.15 25.59
CA ILE A 339 9.65 -18.14 24.55
C ILE A 339 8.31 -18.52 23.95
N ARG A 340 8.10 -18.22 22.69
CA ARG A 340 6.84 -18.52 21.98
C ARG A 340 7.10 -19.33 20.72
N ARG A 341 6.19 -20.28 20.43
CA ARG A 341 6.26 -21.10 19.21
C ARG A 341 6.01 -20.20 17.99
N ASN A 342 6.88 -20.28 16.99
CA ASN A 342 6.80 -19.47 15.77
C ASN A 342 6.30 -20.27 14.56
N TYR A 343 5.26 -21.09 14.76
CA TYR A 343 4.60 -21.87 13.72
C TYR A 343 3.11 -22.03 14.04
N ALA A 344 2.31 -22.32 13.02
CA ALA A 344 0.87 -22.47 13.22
C ALA A 344 0.56 -23.82 13.93
N PRO A 345 -0.43 -23.87 14.88
CA PRO A 345 -0.75 -25.07 15.63
C PRO A 345 -1.18 -26.25 14.74
N ASN A 346 -1.78 -25.96 13.57
CA ASN A 346 -2.29 -26.98 12.65
C ASN A 346 -1.35 -27.26 11.47
N ASP A 347 -0.13 -26.74 11.46
CA ASP A 347 0.84 -26.99 10.39
C ASP A 347 1.69 -28.24 10.72
N PRO A 348 1.50 -29.37 10.01
CA PRO A 348 2.28 -30.58 10.24
C PRO A 348 3.77 -30.41 9.89
N LYS A 349 4.10 -29.37 9.12
CA LYS A 349 5.48 -29.06 8.72
C LYS A 349 6.17 -28.06 9.64
N LYS A 350 5.45 -27.51 10.61
CA LYS A 350 5.93 -26.54 11.60
C LYS A 350 6.78 -25.43 10.97
N LYS A 351 6.26 -24.85 9.85
CA LYS A 351 6.97 -23.80 9.11
C LYS A 351 7.04 -22.51 9.90
N LYS A 352 8.23 -21.89 9.89
CA LYS A 352 8.46 -20.57 10.49
C LYS A 352 7.49 -19.52 9.91
N ILE A 353 6.77 -18.83 10.78
CA ILE A 353 5.96 -17.65 10.43
C ILE A 353 6.92 -16.48 10.27
N GLN A 354 6.80 -15.76 9.16
CA GLN A 354 7.64 -14.60 8.87
C GLN A 354 6.88 -13.31 9.14
N TYR A 355 7.39 -12.52 10.08
CA TYR A 355 6.83 -11.22 10.45
C TYR A 355 7.53 -10.05 9.76
N PHE A 356 8.74 -10.25 9.24
CA PHE A 356 9.54 -9.19 8.66
C PHE A 356 9.45 -9.20 7.14
N VAL A 357 9.40 -8.00 6.57
CA VAL A 357 9.48 -7.77 5.13
C VAL A 357 10.71 -6.95 4.83
N HIS A 358 11.58 -7.44 3.97
CA HIS A 358 12.81 -6.76 3.56
C HIS A 358 12.57 -5.91 2.32
N PHE A 359 12.84 -4.61 2.43
CA PHE A 359 12.85 -3.66 1.33
C PHE A 359 14.30 -3.38 0.95
N LYS A 360 14.66 -3.61 -0.31
CA LYS A 360 16.02 -3.39 -0.86
C LYS A 360 15.98 -2.29 -1.91
N PHE A 361 16.86 -1.30 -1.77
CA PHE A 361 17.06 -0.27 -2.81
C PHE A 361 17.75 -0.87 -4.03
N LEU A 362 18.97 -1.38 -3.85
CA LEU A 362 19.67 -2.22 -4.82
C LEU A 362 20.06 -3.55 -4.16
N PRO A 363 20.04 -4.68 -4.88
CA PRO A 363 20.54 -5.92 -4.34
C PRO A 363 22.04 -5.79 -4.01
N GLY A 364 22.41 -6.17 -2.78
CA GLY A 364 23.79 -6.29 -2.37
C GLY A 364 24.41 -7.61 -2.80
N LEU A 365 25.66 -7.82 -2.40
CA LEU A 365 26.37 -9.09 -2.61
C LEU A 365 26.03 -10.13 -1.52
N GLY A 366 25.37 -9.69 -0.45
CA GLY A 366 24.93 -10.51 0.67
C GLY A 366 23.50 -10.15 1.08
N PHE A 367 23.26 -10.19 2.40
CA PHE A 367 21.92 -9.90 2.95
C PHE A 367 21.50 -8.44 2.75
N TYR A 368 22.35 -7.48 3.13
CA TYR A 368 22.02 -6.07 3.03
C TYR A 368 22.18 -5.56 1.59
N GLY A 369 21.28 -4.65 1.19
CA GLY A 369 21.33 -3.98 -0.11
C GLY A 369 22.32 -2.82 -0.14
N PHE A 370 22.60 -2.31 -1.33
CA PHE A 370 23.38 -1.10 -1.53
C PHE A 370 22.45 0.12 -1.63
N GLY A 371 22.75 1.15 -0.87
CA GLY A 371 22.12 2.47 -0.91
C GLY A 371 22.96 3.51 -1.64
N LEU A 372 22.46 4.74 -1.68
CA LEU A 372 23.15 5.89 -2.28
C LEU A 372 24.47 6.21 -1.57
N ILE A 373 24.59 5.92 -0.28
CA ILE A 373 25.87 6.04 0.45
C ILE A 373 26.95 5.23 -0.27
N HIS A 374 26.66 4.00 -0.66
CA HIS A 374 27.61 3.12 -1.35
C HIS A 374 27.86 3.56 -2.79
N MET A 375 26.87 4.14 -3.47
CA MET A 375 26.96 4.47 -4.88
C MET A 375 27.60 5.82 -5.16
N ILE A 376 27.18 6.84 -4.42
CA ILE A 376 27.61 8.23 -4.64
C ILE A 376 28.33 8.85 -3.43
N GLY A 377 28.49 8.11 -2.32
CA GLY A 377 29.18 8.60 -1.12
C GLY A 377 30.60 9.09 -1.40
N GLY A 378 31.34 8.34 -2.22
CA GLY A 378 32.69 8.77 -2.65
C GLY A 378 32.69 10.07 -3.47
N LEU A 379 31.71 10.25 -4.36
CA LEU A 379 31.55 11.48 -5.14
C LEU A 379 31.14 12.65 -4.24
N SER A 380 30.20 12.43 -3.31
CA SER A 380 29.74 13.43 -2.34
C SER A 380 30.89 13.88 -1.43
N ARG A 381 31.75 12.95 -0.97
CA ARG A 381 32.95 13.24 -0.17
C ARG A 381 33.93 14.07 -0.98
N THR A 382 34.19 13.73 -2.24
CA THR A 382 35.09 14.47 -3.11
C THR A 382 34.54 15.88 -3.40
N ALA A 383 33.27 16.04 -3.70
CA ALA A 383 32.62 17.35 -3.89
C ALA A 383 32.70 18.21 -2.62
N THR A 384 32.45 17.62 -1.44
CA THR A 384 32.56 18.28 -0.14
C THR A 384 34.00 18.75 0.13
N THR A 385 34.99 17.90 -0.16
CA THR A 385 36.40 18.24 0.01
C THR A 385 36.83 19.37 -0.92
N ALA A 386 36.42 19.32 -2.18
CA ALA A 386 36.70 20.39 -3.15
C ALA A 386 36.03 21.71 -2.75
N LEU A 387 34.77 21.68 -2.31
CA LEU A 387 34.06 22.84 -1.78
C LEU A 387 34.79 23.48 -0.59
N ARG A 388 35.16 22.67 0.38
CA ARG A 388 35.91 23.13 1.57
C ARG A 388 37.25 23.77 1.19
N GLN A 389 38.00 23.14 0.29
CA GLN A 389 39.25 23.68 -0.19
C GLN A 389 39.10 25.02 -0.93
N LEU A 390 38.02 25.17 -1.75
CA LEU A 390 37.73 26.44 -2.43
C LEU A 390 37.36 27.54 -1.42
N LEU A 391 36.53 27.22 -0.43
CA LEU A 391 36.14 28.18 0.62
C LEU A 391 37.34 28.56 1.51
N ASP A 392 38.14 27.58 1.90
CA ASP A 392 39.33 27.79 2.72
C ASP A 392 40.38 28.62 1.98
N ALA A 393 40.64 28.33 0.69
CA ALA A 393 41.53 29.12 -0.15
C ALA A 393 41.01 30.55 -0.32
N GLY A 394 39.69 30.74 -0.52
CA GLY A 394 39.06 32.06 -0.57
C GLY A 394 39.23 32.85 0.73
N THR A 395 39.04 32.18 1.87
CA THR A 395 39.23 32.80 3.19
C THR A 395 40.68 33.26 3.42
N LEU A 396 41.64 32.39 3.11
CA LEU A 396 43.05 32.71 3.25
C LEU A 396 43.53 33.78 2.26
N SER A 397 42.97 33.79 1.03
CA SER A 397 43.30 34.82 0.05
C SER A 397 42.70 36.18 0.42
N ASN A 398 41.48 36.24 0.95
CA ASN A 398 40.82 37.47 1.35
C ASN A 398 41.33 38.02 2.69
N LEU A 399 41.78 37.16 3.59
CA LEU A 399 42.32 37.49 4.90
C LEU A 399 43.72 36.94 5.02
N PRO A 400 44.72 37.52 4.28
CA PRO A 400 46.06 36.98 4.24
C PRO A 400 46.80 37.15 5.58
N ALA A 401 47.29 36.08 6.12
CA ALA A 401 48.25 36.11 7.23
C ALA A 401 49.61 36.60 6.71
N GLY A 402 50.47 37.09 7.57
CA GLY A 402 51.77 37.58 7.19
C GLY A 402 52.76 37.50 8.33
N PHE A 403 54.01 37.77 7.98
CA PHE A 403 55.09 37.94 8.96
C PHE A 403 55.35 39.43 9.20
N LYS A 404 55.48 39.79 10.44
CA LYS A 404 55.98 41.12 10.81
C LYS A 404 57.40 41.03 11.24
N GLN A 405 58.23 42.04 10.89
CA GLN A 405 59.60 42.13 11.31
C GLN A 405 59.69 42.30 12.83
N ARG A 406 60.69 41.66 13.46
CA ARG A 406 60.87 41.75 14.91
C ARG A 406 61.15 43.18 15.34
N GLY A 407 60.37 43.70 16.30
CA GLY A 407 60.45 45.05 16.78
C GLY A 407 59.32 46.02 16.27
N VAL A 408 58.61 45.65 15.30
CA VAL A 408 57.42 46.40 14.87
C VAL A 408 56.29 46.24 15.90
N ARG A 409 55.76 47.33 16.38
CA ARG A 409 54.66 47.38 17.34
C ARG A 409 53.41 47.98 16.63
N VAL A 410 52.33 47.33 16.73
CA VAL A 410 50.99 47.84 16.29
C VAL A 410 50.23 48.17 17.54
N ARG A 411 49.62 49.32 17.63
CA ARG A 411 48.81 49.71 18.76
C ARG A 411 47.54 48.87 18.74
N ASP A 412 47.20 48.31 19.89
CA ASP A 412 46.03 47.38 20.02
C ASP A 412 46.08 46.21 19.02
N GLU A 413 47.23 45.51 18.92
CA GLU A 413 47.46 44.40 17.98
C GLU A 413 46.37 43.26 18.10
N ALA A 414 45.85 43.05 19.32
CA ALA A 414 44.86 42.00 19.58
C ALA A 414 43.42 42.38 19.15
N ALA A 415 43.16 43.66 18.89
CA ALA A 415 41.83 44.10 18.47
C ALA A 415 41.66 44.08 16.95
N PRO A 416 40.58 43.55 16.39
CA PRO A 416 40.31 43.58 14.95
C PRO A 416 40.23 45.03 14.44
N ILE A 417 40.71 45.28 13.21
CA ILE A 417 40.61 46.59 12.54
C ILE A 417 39.20 46.75 12.02
N GLN A 418 38.56 47.87 12.39
CA GLN A 418 37.22 48.22 11.89
C GLN A 418 37.30 48.83 10.46
N PRO A 419 36.29 48.67 9.63
CA PRO A 419 36.27 49.35 8.32
C PRO A 419 36.41 50.88 8.46
N GLY A 420 37.44 51.43 7.83
CA GLY A 420 37.76 52.84 7.91
C GLY A 420 38.69 53.26 9.06
N GLU A 421 39.13 52.36 9.89
CA GLU A 421 40.07 52.58 11.01
C GLU A 421 41.51 52.54 10.52
N PHE A 422 42.34 53.43 11.02
CA PHE A 422 43.80 53.44 10.84
C PHE A 422 44.44 53.22 12.18
N LYS A 423 45.31 52.20 12.31
CA LYS A 423 46.06 51.89 13.53
C LYS A 423 47.51 52.46 13.44
N ASP A 424 47.98 53.00 14.55
CA ASP A 424 49.37 53.48 14.64
C ASP A 424 50.37 52.30 14.66
N VAL A 425 51.42 52.41 13.87
CA VAL A 425 52.44 51.36 13.76
C VAL A 425 53.82 52.00 13.94
N ASP A 426 54.50 51.51 14.93
CA ASP A 426 55.93 51.85 15.17
C ASP A 426 56.84 50.90 14.40
N ALA A 427 57.49 51.35 13.33
CA ALA A 427 58.34 50.53 12.50
C ALA A 427 59.80 51.07 12.62
N PRO A 428 60.75 50.32 13.27
CA PRO A 428 62.15 50.75 13.50
C PRO A 428 63.00 50.91 12.23
N GLY A 429 62.54 50.59 11.05
CA GLY A 429 63.21 50.63 9.76
C GLY A 429 62.70 51.67 8.76
N GLY A 430 61.71 52.46 9.09
CA GLY A 430 61.28 53.61 8.26
C GLY A 430 60.34 53.29 7.11
N SER A 431 60.24 52.03 6.68
CA SER A 431 59.30 51.63 5.63
C SER A 431 58.32 50.57 6.15
N LEU A 432 57.06 50.91 6.29
CA LEU A 432 55.96 49.97 6.70
C LEU A 432 55.81 48.82 5.71
N ARG A 433 56.11 49.05 4.45
CA ARG A 433 55.99 48.05 3.40
C ARG A 433 56.98 46.88 3.54
N ASP A 434 58.21 47.16 4.05
CA ASP A 434 59.24 46.16 4.22
C ASP A 434 59.12 45.47 5.61
N ALA A 435 58.39 46.11 6.53
CA ALA A 435 58.13 45.61 7.87
C ALA A 435 57.08 44.52 7.98
N PHE A 436 56.20 44.35 6.97
CA PHE A 436 55.15 43.35 6.89
C PHE A 436 55.28 42.56 5.58
N TYR A 437 55.41 41.26 5.69
CA TYR A 437 55.46 40.36 4.53
C TYR A 437 54.19 39.51 4.53
N PRO A 438 53.21 39.80 3.63
CA PRO A 438 52.04 38.95 3.50
C PRO A 438 52.43 37.60 2.89
N LEU A 439 51.89 36.51 3.43
CA LEU A 439 52.06 35.19 2.84
C LEU A 439 51.38 35.13 1.47
N PRO A 440 52.09 34.57 0.45
CA PRO A 440 51.53 34.50 -0.91
C PRO A 440 50.48 33.39 -1.04
N TYR A 441 49.30 33.63 -0.49
CA TYR A 441 48.21 32.73 -0.70
C TYR A 441 47.70 32.81 -2.15
N LYS A 442 47.45 31.62 -2.70
CA LYS A 442 46.90 31.55 -4.06
C LYS A 442 45.39 31.74 -4.01
N GLU A 443 44.86 32.36 -5.03
CA GLU A 443 43.39 32.44 -5.26
C GLU A 443 42.78 31.06 -5.41
N PRO A 444 41.47 30.90 -5.13
CA PRO A 444 40.75 29.65 -5.36
C PRO A 444 40.93 29.12 -6.78
N SER A 445 41.28 27.85 -6.94
CA SER A 445 41.63 27.27 -8.23
C SER A 445 40.40 27.10 -9.11
N ALA A 446 40.35 27.71 -10.30
CA ALA A 446 39.31 27.53 -11.30
C ALA A 446 39.21 26.05 -11.76
N THR A 447 40.35 25.34 -11.83
CA THR A 447 40.40 23.90 -12.15
C THR A 447 39.69 23.06 -11.09
N LEU A 448 39.87 23.43 -9.80
CA LEU A 448 39.20 22.71 -8.70
C LEU A 448 37.67 22.95 -8.74
N LEU A 449 37.25 24.18 -9.08
CA LEU A 449 35.84 24.50 -9.26
C LEU A 449 35.22 23.68 -10.42
N GLN A 450 35.94 23.58 -11.55
CA GLN A 450 35.51 22.74 -12.68
C GLN A 450 35.44 21.27 -12.31
N LEU A 451 36.44 20.75 -11.59
CA LEU A 451 36.46 19.37 -11.09
C LEU A 451 35.24 19.11 -10.18
N MET A 452 34.97 20.02 -9.23
CA MET A 452 33.82 19.94 -8.36
C MET A 452 32.50 19.86 -9.18
N GLY A 453 32.33 20.71 -10.20
CA GLY A 453 31.17 20.69 -11.10
C GLY A 453 31.01 19.36 -11.83
N ILE A 454 32.10 18.77 -12.33
CA ILE A 454 32.09 17.45 -12.99
C ILE A 454 31.69 16.35 -12.00
N VAL A 455 32.23 16.36 -10.79
CA VAL A 455 31.92 15.38 -9.75
C VAL A 455 30.48 15.48 -9.29
N VAL A 456 29.98 16.70 -9.09
CA VAL A 456 28.56 16.94 -8.75
C VAL A 456 27.63 16.45 -9.85
N GLN A 457 27.92 16.81 -11.11
CA GLN A 457 27.14 16.34 -12.25
C GLN A 457 27.17 14.82 -12.41
N ALA A 458 28.32 14.18 -12.14
CA ALA A 458 28.42 12.72 -12.14
C ALA A 458 27.57 12.11 -11.02
N GLY A 459 27.58 12.70 -9.81
CA GLY A 459 26.74 12.25 -8.69
C GLY A 459 25.25 12.40 -8.99
N GLN A 460 24.83 13.54 -9.50
CA GLN A 460 23.45 13.78 -9.90
C GLN A 460 22.97 12.84 -11.02
N ARG A 461 23.82 12.61 -12.02
CA ARG A 461 23.53 11.63 -13.08
C ARG A 461 23.37 10.20 -12.53
N PHE A 462 24.25 9.80 -11.63
CA PHE A 462 24.22 8.46 -11.04
C PHE A 462 23.00 8.26 -10.14
N ALA A 463 22.59 9.30 -9.42
CA ALA A 463 21.38 9.31 -8.63
C ALA A 463 20.10 9.49 -9.47
N SER A 464 20.22 9.59 -10.79
CA SER A 464 19.10 9.87 -11.74
C SER A 464 18.38 11.20 -11.51
N ILE A 465 18.99 12.14 -10.79
CA ILE A 465 18.39 13.45 -10.48
C ILE A 465 18.33 14.32 -11.74
N SER A 466 19.36 14.25 -12.60
CA SER A 466 19.46 15.07 -13.81
C SER A 466 18.40 14.72 -14.88
N GLU A 467 17.83 13.52 -14.85
CA GLU A 467 16.84 13.07 -15.82
C GLU A 467 15.42 13.53 -15.47
N MET A 468 15.20 14.02 -14.24
CA MET A 468 13.92 14.53 -13.77
C MET A 468 13.69 16.02 -14.09
N GLN A 469 14.74 16.74 -14.46
CA GLN A 469 14.66 18.15 -14.89
C GLN A 469 14.18 18.35 -16.36
N VAL A 470 13.67 17.32 -17.02
CA VAL A 470 13.16 17.39 -18.40
C VAL A 470 11.96 18.35 -18.57
N GLY A 471 11.47 18.95 -17.48
CA GLY A 471 10.45 20.00 -17.53
C GLY A 471 10.88 21.35 -18.16
N GLU A 472 12.20 21.61 -18.31
CA GLU A 472 12.71 22.86 -18.87
C GLU A 472 13.13 22.77 -20.36
N GLY A 473 13.07 21.58 -20.96
CA GLY A 473 13.53 21.33 -22.32
C GLY A 473 12.37 21.33 -23.35
N ASN A 474 12.20 22.42 -24.10
CA ASN A 474 11.38 22.54 -25.29
C ASN A 474 9.87 22.28 -25.15
N SER A 475 9.12 23.35 -24.94
CA SER A 475 7.66 23.37 -25.03
C SER A 475 7.10 22.93 -26.42
N ASN A 476 7.95 22.67 -27.41
CA ASN A 476 7.60 22.29 -28.78
C ASN A 476 7.98 20.82 -29.12
N ALA A 477 8.41 20.02 -28.17
CA ALA A 477 8.67 18.61 -28.45
C ALA A 477 7.34 17.83 -28.60
N ALA A 478 7.22 17.03 -29.66
CA ALA A 478 6.06 16.18 -29.87
C ALA A 478 5.84 15.28 -28.63
N VAL A 479 4.60 15.16 -28.17
CA VAL A 479 4.21 14.41 -26.95
C VAL A 479 4.85 13.02 -26.90
N GLY A 480 4.95 12.33 -28.04
CA GLY A 480 5.60 11.04 -28.15
C GLY A 480 7.11 11.05 -27.84
N THR A 481 7.82 12.14 -28.21
CA THR A 481 9.25 12.28 -27.91
C THR A 481 9.49 12.54 -26.43
N THR A 482 8.64 13.34 -25.80
CA THR A 482 8.68 13.62 -24.36
C THR A 482 8.39 12.36 -23.56
N ILE A 483 7.40 11.57 -23.97
CA ILE A 483 7.08 10.27 -23.33
C ILE A 483 8.26 9.29 -23.47
N ALA A 484 8.87 9.17 -24.65
CA ALA A 484 10.02 8.28 -24.87
C ALA A 484 11.26 8.70 -24.07
N LEU A 485 11.49 10.01 -23.89
CA LEU A 485 12.58 10.53 -23.05
C LEU A 485 12.30 10.26 -21.56
N LEU A 486 11.08 10.47 -21.10
CA LEU A 486 10.66 10.14 -19.73
C LEU A 486 10.79 8.63 -19.46
N GLU A 487 10.38 7.79 -20.42
CA GLU A 487 10.51 6.33 -20.31
C GLU A 487 11.98 5.89 -20.23
N ARG A 488 12.87 6.53 -21.00
CA ARG A 488 14.31 6.23 -20.95
C ARG A 488 14.94 6.64 -19.62
N GLY A 489 14.57 7.80 -19.07
CA GLY A 489 15.06 8.32 -17.79
C GLY A 489 14.56 7.51 -16.59
N SER A 490 13.35 6.99 -16.68
CA SER A 490 12.71 6.26 -15.57
C SER A 490 13.17 4.81 -15.37
N LYS A 491 13.99 4.22 -16.27
CA LYS A 491 14.33 2.79 -16.23
C LYS A 491 15.00 2.32 -14.93
N VAL A 492 15.94 3.09 -14.38
CA VAL A 492 16.62 2.73 -13.14
C VAL A 492 15.65 2.79 -11.95
N MET A 493 14.86 3.87 -11.90
CA MET A 493 13.82 4.05 -10.88
C MET A 493 12.73 2.99 -10.99
N SER A 494 12.29 2.64 -12.19
CA SER A 494 11.36 1.55 -12.46
C SER A 494 11.83 0.21 -11.88
N ALA A 495 13.13 -0.10 -11.99
CA ALA A 495 13.70 -1.31 -11.41
C ALA A 495 13.68 -1.29 -9.87
N ILE A 496 13.93 -0.14 -9.24
CA ILE A 496 13.84 0.03 -7.79
C ILE A 496 12.38 -0.11 -7.35
N HIS A 497 11.45 0.58 -8.00
CA HIS A 497 10.02 0.48 -7.72
C HIS A 497 9.48 -0.95 -7.89
N LYS A 498 9.97 -1.71 -8.86
CA LYS A 498 9.59 -3.12 -9.02
C LYS A 498 10.00 -3.98 -7.82
N ARG A 499 11.16 -3.70 -7.20
CA ARG A 499 11.57 -4.39 -5.97
C ARG A 499 10.67 -3.99 -4.79
N LEU A 500 10.40 -2.68 -4.65
CA LEU A 500 9.49 -2.18 -3.61
C LEU A 500 8.08 -2.74 -3.78
N TYR A 501 7.58 -2.80 -5.01
CA TYR A 501 6.32 -3.45 -5.34
C TYR A 501 6.29 -4.92 -4.87
N THR A 502 7.37 -5.67 -5.09
CA THR A 502 7.45 -7.07 -4.66
C THR A 502 7.45 -7.19 -3.13
N SER A 503 8.15 -6.29 -2.43
CA SER A 503 8.17 -6.26 -0.97
C SER A 503 6.82 -5.83 -0.39
N LEU A 504 6.17 -4.80 -0.94
CA LEU A 504 4.81 -4.39 -0.56
C LEU A 504 3.79 -5.50 -0.79
N ARG A 505 3.88 -6.23 -1.90
CA ARG A 505 3.02 -7.39 -2.14
C ARG A 505 3.18 -8.44 -1.05
N ARG A 506 4.41 -8.67 -0.58
CA ARG A 506 4.66 -9.59 0.53
C ARG A 506 4.07 -9.07 1.84
N GLU A 507 4.24 -7.78 2.13
CA GLU A 507 3.64 -7.11 3.29
C GLU A 507 2.12 -7.27 3.31
N PHE A 508 1.46 -6.96 2.20
CA PHE A 508 0.00 -7.05 2.09
C PHE A 508 -0.51 -8.50 2.21
N LYS A 509 0.27 -9.48 1.76
CA LYS A 509 -0.07 -10.89 1.99
C LYS A 509 0.02 -11.29 3.45
N ILE A 510 1.03 -10.81 4.18
CA ILE A 510 1.15 -11.06 5.63
C ILE A 510 -0.03 -10.37 6.35
N LEU A 511 -0.34 -9.13 6.02
CA LEU A 511 -1.51 -8.42 6.56
C LEU A 511 -2.81 -9.17 6.30
N ALA A 512 -3.04 -9.64 5.09
CA ALA A 512 -4.22 -10.42 4.75
C ALA A 512 -4.33 -11.73 5.52
N ASN A 513 -3.21 -12.41 5.76
CA ASN A 513 -3.18 -13.62 6.58
C ASN A 513 -3.49 -13.33 8.05
N LEU A 514 -2.99 -12.21 8.60
CA LEU A 514 -3.32 -11.78 9.95
C LEU A 514 -4.82 -11.45 10.06
N ILE A 515 -5.36 -10.70 9.11
CA ILE A 515 -6.79 -10.39 9.06
C ILE A 515 -7.62 -11.68 8.97
N LYS A 516 -7.23 -12.63 8.12
CA LYS A 516 -7.88 -13.93 8.02
C LYS A 516 -7.88 -14.70 9.35
N THR A 517 -6.86 -14.54 10.17
CA THR A 517 -6.74 -15.26 11.46
C THR A 517 -7.54 -14.59 12.56
N TYR A 518 -7.47 -13.26 12.68
CA TYR A 518 -7.98 -12.51 13.84
C TYR A 518 -9.32 -11.82 13.61
N LEU A 519 -9.77 -11.67 12.35
CA LEU A 519 -11.03 -10.99 12.06
C LEU A 519 -12.23 -11.87 12.51
N PRO A 520 -13.26 -11.29 13.15
CA PRO A 520 -14.50 -12.00 13.40
C PRO A 520 -15.19 -12.45 12.10
N PRO A 521 -16.09 -13.46 12.12
CA PRO A 521 -16.72 -14.01 10.93
C PRO A 521 -17.38 -12.98 10.01
N VAL A 522 -17.94 -11.92 10.59
CA VAL A 522 -18.48 -10.74 9.89
C VAL A 522 -18.09 -9.51 10.69
N TYR A 523 -17.38 -8.59 10.06
CA TYR A 523 -16.96 -7.33 10.67
C TYR A 523 -17.60 -6.14 9.94
N PRO A 524 -18.49 -5.38 10.60
CA PRO A 524 -19.01 -4.13 10.06
C PRO A 524 -18.01 -3.00 10.30
N TYR A 525 -17.82 -2.12 9.32
CA TYR A 525 -16.97 -0.95 9.44
C TYR A 525 -17.57 0.24 8.71
N ASP A 526 -17.31 1.43 9.21
CA ASP A 526 -17.85 2.69 8.69
C ASP A 526 -16.85 3.39 7.79
N VAL A 527 -17.28 3.76 6.59
CA VAL A 527 -16.49 4.54 5.63
C VAL A 527 -17.31 5.72 5.14
N VAL A 528 -16.66 6.68 4.53
CA VAL A 528 -17.34 7.78 3.82
C VAL A 528 -18.26 7.17 2.77
N GLY A 529 -19.57 7.38 2.90
CA GLY A 529 -20.58 6.78 2.03
C GLY A 529 -21.43 5.69 2.69
N GLY A 530 -21.18 5.33 3.96
CA GLY A 530 -22.02 4.45 4.77
C GLY A 530 -21.31 3.22 5.33
N GLN A 531 -22.08 2.41 6.03
CA GLN A 531 -21.55 1.19 6.65
C GLN A 531 -21.29 0.11 5.60
N ARG A 532 -20.14 -0.53 5.70
CA ARG A 532 -19.72 -1.69 4.90
C ARG A 532 -19.49 -2.91 5.77
N GLN A 533 -19.41 -4.07 5.16
CA GLN A 533 -19.15 -5.33 5.86
C GLN A 533 -18.11 -6.14 5.12
N ILE A 534 -17.19 -6.73 5.87
CA ILE A 534 -16.20 -7.70 5.41
C ILE A 534 -16.42 -9.03 6.12
N LYS A 535 -16.19 -10.12 5.44
CA LYS A 535 -16.26 -11.46 6.03
C LYS A 535 -14.85 -12.06 6.11
N GLN A 536 -14.56 -12.75 7.20
CA GLN A 536 -13.31 -13.50 7.35
C GLN A 536 -13.08 -14.45 6.15
N ALA A 537 -14.13 -15.11 5.67
CA ALA A 537 -14.10 -16.00 4.51
C ALA A 537 -13.80 -15.28 3.17
N ASP A 538 -13.86 -13.95 3.12
CA ASP A 538 -13.48 -13.20 1.92
C ASP A 538 -11.97 -13.23 1.66
N PHE A 539 -11.15 -13.49 2.70
CA PHE A 539 -9.69 -13.63 2.59
C PHE A 539 -9.32 -15.08 2.25
N ASP A 540 -9.58 -15.49 1.03
CA ASP A 540 -9.19 -16.79 0.49
C ASP A 540 -8.06 -16.65 -0.54
N ASP A 541 -7.39 -17.75 -0.85
CA ASP A 541 -6.25 -17.75 -1.78
C ASP A 541 -6.65 -17.49 -3.24
N ARG A 542 -7.96 -17.34 -3.53
CA ARG A 542 -8.49 -17.04 -4.88
C ARG A 542 -8.45 -15.56 -5.23
N VAL A 543 -8.28 -14.70 -4.22
CA VAL A 543 -8.11 -13.25 -4.40
C VAL A 543 -6.66 -12.90 -4.07
N ASP A 544 -5.86 -12.61 -5.09
CA ASP A 544 -4.49 -12.12 -4.90
C ASP A 544 -4.49 -10.63 -4.60
N ILE A 545 -3.70 -10.24 -3.62
CA ILE A 545 -3.58 -8.87 -3.13
C ILE A 545 -2.29 -8.28 -3.67
N LEU A 546 -2.42 -7.16 -4.37
CA LEU A 546 -1.32 -6.52 -5.09
C LEU A 546 -1.23 -5.04 -4.71
N PRO A 547 -0.05 -4.44 -4.72
CA PRO A 547 0.08 -2.99 -4.67
C PRO A 547 -0.55 -2.31 -5.90
N VAL A 548 -1.08 -1.11 -5.74
CA VAL A 548 -1.65 -0.30 -6.83
C VAL A 548 -0.57 0.21 -7.77
N ALA A 549 0.60 0.58 -7.22
CA ALA A 549 1.72 1.10 -8.00
C ALA A 549 2.20 0.06 -9.01
N ASP A 550 1.92 0.28 -10.29
CA ASP A 550 2.41 -0.61 -11.36
C ASP A 550 3.82 -0.15 -11.76
N PRO A 551 4.85 -1.03 -11.59
CA PRO A 551 6.22 -0.67 -11.92
C PRO A 551 6.45 -0.38 -13.42
N ASN A 552 5.50 -0.71 -14.29
CA ASN A 552 5.56 -0.45 -15.72
C ASN A 552 4.95 0.92 -16.10
N ILE A 553 4.21 1.57 -15.20
CA ILE A 553 3.53 2.85 -15.43
C ILE A 553 4.02 3.85 -14.40
N PHE A 554 5.00 4.65 -14.81
CA PHE A 554 5.84 5.43 -13.90
C PHE A 554 5.29 6.82 -13.54
N SER A 555 4.42 7.42 -14.35
CA SER A 555 3.93 8.76 -14.07
C SER A 555 2.41 8.85 -14.11
N MET A 556 1.86 9.77 -13.30
CA MET A 556 0.44 10.10 -13.32
C MET A 556 -0.03 10.52 -14.71
N SER A 557 0.81 11.26 -15.45
CA SER A 557 0.51 11.65 -16.82
C SER A 557 0.41 10.45 -17.77
N GLN A 558 1.26 9.44 -17.63
CA GLN A 558 1.15 8.18 -18.40
C GLN A 558 -0.12 7.43 -18.06
N ARG A 559 -0.49 7.33 -16.78
CA ARG A 559 -1.76 6.70 -16.35
C ARG A 559 -2.97 7.39 -16.97
N ILE A 560 -2.99 8.73 -16.94
CA ILE A 560 -4.05 9.52 -17.55
C ILE A 560 -4.10 9.30 -19.07
N THR A 561 -2.95 9.29 -19.75
CA THR A 561 -2.88 9.07 -21.20
C THR A 561 -3.36 7.67 -21.60
N LEU A 562 -2.97 6.64 -20.85
CA LEU A 562 -3.45 5.28 -21.06
C LEU A 562 -4.96 5.17 -20.83
N ALA A 563 -5.46 5.73 -19.74
CA ALA A 563 -6.88 5.74 -19.43
C ALA A 563 -7.70 6.53 -20.47
N GLN A 564 -7.16 7.64 -21.00
CA GLN A 564 -7.78 8.38 -22.12
C GLN A 564 -7.83 7.55 -23.40
N THR A 565 -6.75 6.80 -23.70
CA THR A 565 -6.70 5.91 -24.86
C THR A 565 -7.70 4.75 -24.70
N GLU A 566 -7.78 4.16 -23.49
CA GLU A 566 -8.77 3.14 -23.16
C GLU A 566 -10.20 3.66 -23.33
N LEU A 567 -10.49 4.86 -22.83
CA LEU A 567 -11.79 5.52 -22.98
C LEU A 567 -12.12 5.78 -24.46
N GLN A 568 -11.16 6.23 -25.25
CA GLN A 568 -11.35 6.48 -26.67
C GLN A 568 -11.64 5.20 -27.45
N LEU A 569 -10.94 4.10 -27.14
CA LEU A 569 -11.20 2.77 -27.72
C LEU A 569 -12.57 2.25 -27.29
N ALA A 570 -12.95 2.39 -26.05
CA ALA A 570 -14.23 1.93 -25.54
C ALA A 570 -15.40 2.73 -26.11
N THR A 571 -15.26 4.03 -26.28
CA THR A 571 -16.30 4.88 -26.89
C THR A 571 -16.46 4.63 -28.40
N SER A 572 -15.42 4.16 -29.09
CA SER A 572 -15.51 3.77 -30.50
C SER A 572 -16.34 2.49 -30.71
N ASN A 573 -16.41 1.61 -29.70
CA ASN A 573 -17.14 0.35 -29.78
C ASN A 573 -17.84 -0.01 -28.43
N PRO A 574 -18.89 0.76 -28.06
CA PRO A 574 -19.49 0.66 -26.73
C PRO A 574 -20.20 -0.69 -26.45
N GLN A 575 -20.50 -1.48 -27.47
CA GLN A 575 -21.21 -2.76 -27.31
C GLN A 575 -20.32 -3.90 -26.76
N ILE A 576 -19.03 -3.81 -26.94
CA ILE A 576 -18.05 -4.83 -26.49
C ILE A 576 -17.35 -4.44 -25.20
N HIS A 577 -17.42 -3.16 -24.78
CA HIS A 577 -16.70 -2.65 -23.62
C HIS A 577 -17.63 -2.31 -22.46
N ASN A 578 -17.18 -2.58 -21.24
CA ASN A 578 -17.84 -2.12 -20.04
C ASN A 578 -17.48 -0.65 -19.78
N LEU A 579 -18.30 0.27 -20.30
CA LEU A 579 -18.09 1.72 -20.18
C LEU A 579 -18.01 2.18 -18.73
N TYR A 580 -18.77 1.59 -17.81
CA TYR A 580 -18.72 1.93 -16.39
C TYR A 580 -17.31 1.69 -15.82
N ALA A 581 -16.72 0.53 -16.09
CA ALA A 581 -15.36 0.21 -15.63
C ALA A 581 -14.32 1.15 -16.25
N VAL A 582 -14.46 1.48 -17.52
CA VAL A 582 -13.54 2.41 -18.22
C VAL A 582 -13.62 3.82 -17.66
N TYR A 583 -14.82 4.36 -17.42
CA TYR A 583 -14.97 5.66 -16.77
C TYR A 583 -14.42 5.65 -15.35
N ARG A 584 -14.64 4.58 -14.59
CA ARG A 584 -14.09 4.41 -13.24
C ARG A 584 -12.56 4.42 -13.26
N ASN A 585 -11.95 3.70 -14.21
CA ASN A 585 -10.50 3.69 -14.41
C ASN A 585 -9.98 5.10 -14.74
N MET A 586 -10.70 5.86 -15.58
CA MET A 586 -10.34 7.23 -15.92
C MET A 586 -10.39 8.16 -14.71
N TYR A 587 -11.46 8.12 -13.90
CA TYR A 587 -11.55 8.92 -12.68
C TYR A 587 -10.48 8.53 -11.65
N SER A 588 -10.18 7.25 -11.51
CA SER A 588 -9.08 6.76 -10.66
C SER A 588 -7.72 7.25 -11.15
N ALA A 589 -7.47 7.24 -12.46
CA ALA A 589 -6.22 7.73 -13.05
C ALA A 589 -5.99 9.24 -12.83
N ILE A 590 -7.07 10.03 -12.78
CA ILE A 590 -7.05 11.49 -12.51
C ILE A 590 -6.87 11.76 -11.00
N GLY A 591 -7.12 10.76 -10.12
CA GLY A 591 -7.04 10.89 -8.67
C GLY A 591 -8.28 11.53 -8.03
N VAL A 592 -9.46 11.30 -8.61
CA VAL A 592 -10.74 11.76 -8.05
C VAL A 592 -11.08 10.94 -6.82
N LYS A 593 -11.33 11.59 -5.70
CA LYS A 593 -11.90 10.98 -4.49
C LYS A 593 -13.41 10.81 -4.68
N ASP A 594 -14.00 9.81 -4.06
CA ASP A 594 -15.45 9.55 -4.09
C ASP A 594 -16.02 9.27 -5.50
N ILE A 595 -15.33 8.42 -6.27
CA ILE A 595 -15.75 8.03 -7.62
C ILE A 595 -17.20 7.51 -7.62
N ASP A 596 -17.61 6.78 -6.59
CA ASP A 596 -18.94 6.19 -6.47
C ASP A 596 -20.07 7.22 -6.35
N GLN A 597 -19.80 8.45 -5.89
CA GLN A 597 -20.74 9.55 -5.90
C GLN A 597 -20.93 10.18 -7.29
N ILE A 598 -19.84 10.26 -8.06
CA ILE A 598 -19.84 10.84 -9.43
C ILE A 598 -20.36 9.81 -10.43
N LEU A 599 -19.96 8.56 -10.26
CA LEU A 599 -20.31 7.43 -11.12
C LEU A 599 -20.92 6.32 -10.25
N PRO A 600 -22.21 6.45 -9.84
CA PRO A 600 -22.84 5.42 -9.05
C PRO A 600 -22.83 4.08 -9.81
N PRO A 601 -22.56 2.96 -9.13
CA PRO A 601 -22.58 1.64 -9.75
C PRO A 601 -23.95 1.39 -10.36
N PRO A 602 -24.02 0.74 -11.54
CA PRO A 602 -25.29 0.36 -12.11
C PRO A 602 -26.04 -0.50 -11.09
N PRO A 603 -27.33 -0.21 -10.83
CA PRO A 603 -28.08 -0.98 -9.86
C PRO A 603 -28.03 -2.46 -10.24
N PRO A 604 -27.89 -3.36 -9.25
CA PRO A 604 -27.91 -4.79 -9.54
C PRO A 604 -29.21 -5.13 -10.28
N PRO A 605 -29.16 -6.03 -11.26
CA PRO A 605 -30.35 -6.46 -11.94
C PRO A 605 -31.31 -7.08 -10.92
N MET A 606 -32.52 -6.51 -10.81
CA MET A 606 -33.58 -6.95 -9.90
C MET A 606 -34.73 -7.55 -10.69
N PRO A 607 -35.48 -8.55 -10.14
CA PRO A 607 -36.66 -9.08 -10.77
C PRO A 607 -37.65 -7.95 -10.98
N LYS A 608 -38.19 -7.86 -12.20
CA LYS A 608 -39.15 -6.85 -12.61
C LYS A 608 -40.48 -7.50 -13.00
N ASP A 609 -41.54 -6.73 -12.95
CA ASP A 609 -42.81 -7.11 -13.52
C ASP A 609 -42.75 -7.17 -15.07
N PRO A 610 -43.46 -8.07 -15.76
CA PRO A 610 -43.48 -8.19 -17.22
C PRO A 610 -43.73 -6.87 -17.94
N SER A 611 -44.55 -6.00 -17.37
CA SER A 611 -44.87 -4.69 -17.95
C SER A 611 -43.66 -3.75 -17.96
N LEU A 612 -42.83 -3.81 -16.90
CA LEU A 612 -41.61 -3.02 -16.81
C LEU A 612 -40.51 -3.55 -17.74
N GLU A 613 -40.46 -4.89 -17.93
CA GLU A 613 -39.57 -5.53 -18.90
C GLU A 613 -39.93 -5.14 -20.34
N HIS A 614 -41.23 -4.98 -20.63
CA HIS A 614 -41.69 -4.45 -21.92
C HIS A 614 -41.26 -3.01 -22.16
N ILE A 615 -41.25 -2.17 -21.10
CA ILE A 615 -40.72 -0.80 -21.18
C ILE A 615 -39.21 -0.82 -21.44
N ASP A 616 -38.48 -1.70 -20.76
CA ASP A 616 -37.03 -1.86 -20.99
C ASP A 616 -36.75 -2.36 -22.42
N ALA A 617 -37.57 -3.30 -22.94
CA ALA A 617 -37.47 -3.76 -24.32
C ALA A 617 -37.70 -2.62 -25.33
N MET A 618 -38.70 -1.76 -25.08
CA MET A 618 -38.95 -0.57 -25.90
C MET A 618 -37.80 0.45 -25.83
N ALA A 619 -37.18 0.58 -24.68
CA ALA A 619 -36.03 1.46 -24.46
C ALA A 619 -34.67 0.84 -24.90
N MET A 620 -34.69 -0.38 -25.46
CA MET A 620 -33.50 -1.18 -25.84
C MET A 620 -32.52 -1.38 -24.67
N LYS A 621 -33.02 -1.43 -23.45
CA LYS A 621 -32.26 -1.77 -22.25
C LYS A 621 -32.24 -3.28 -22.05
N PRO A 622 -31.15 -3.83 -21.51
CA PRO A 622 -31.06 -5.25 -21.19
C PRO A 622 -32.00 -5.59 -20.03
N PHE A 623 -32.74 -6.69 -20.15
CA PHE A 623 -33.57 -7.30 -19.11
C PHE A 623 -33.32 -8.81 -19.13
N GLN A 624 -33.58 -9.48 -18.02
CA GLN A 624 -33.29 -10.91 -17.85
C GLN A 624 -34.29 -11.52 -16.87
N ALA A 625 -34.49 -12.83 -16.99
CA ALA A 625 -35.31 -13.60 -16.08
C ALA A 625 -34.57 -13.94 -14.78
N PHE A 626 -35.30 -14.05 -13.67
CA PHE A 626 -34.77 -14.38 -12.35
C PHE A 626 -35.48 -15.58 -11.72
N PRO A 627 -34.73 -16.44 -10.96
CA PRO A 627 -35.35 -17.52 -10.20
C PRO A 627 -36.44 -17.01 -9.23
N GLY A 628 -37.49 -17.77 -9.06
CA GLY A 628 -38.60 -17.44 -8.15
C GLY A 628 -39.63 -16.46 -8.69
N GLN A 629 -39.54 -16.03 -9.95
CA GLN A 629 -40.61 -15.28 -10.63
C GLN A 629 -41.71 -16.26 -11.08
N ASP A 630 -42.90 -15.74 -11.29
CA ASP A 630 -43.96 -16.51 -11.99
C ASP A 630 -43.63 -16.56 -13.51
N HIS A 631 -42.75 -17.52 -13.86
CA HIS A 631 -42.27 -17.67 -15.24
C HIS A 631 -43.37 -17.87 -16.25
N ARG A 632 -44.45 -18.55 -15.87
CA ARG A 632 -45.56 -18.82 -16.78
C ARG A 632 -46.39 -17.56 -17.08
N ALA A 633 -46.61 -16.73 -16.06
CA ALA A 633 -47.27 -15.43 -16.24
C ALA A 633 -46.39 -14.48 -17.09
N HIS A 634 -45.06 -14.47 -16.88
CA HIS A 634 -44.14 -13.68 -17.69
C HIS A 634 -44.14 -14.13 -19.15
N ILE A 635 -44.03 -15.44 -19.43
CA ILE A 635 -44.08 -15.99 -20.80
C ILE A 635 -45.37 -15.57 -21.51
N THR A 636 -46.50 -15.72 -20.85
CA THR A 636 -47.82 -15.35 -21.44
C THR A 636 -47.90 -13.84 -21.71
N ALA A 637 -47.38 -13.00 -20.81
CA ALA A 637 -47.31 -11.55 -21.00
C ALA A 637 -46.41 -11.16 -22.18
N HIS A 638 -45.23 -11.80 -22.27
CA HIS A 638 -44.29 -11.57 -23.36
C HIS A 638 -44.84 -12.04 -24.71
N LEU A 639 -45.55 -13.15 -24.76
CA LEU A 639 -46.23 -13.62 -25.97
C LEU A 639 -47.28 -12.62 -26.46
N ASN A 640 -48.09 -12.10 -25.53
CA ASN A 640 -49.07 -11.07 -25.88
C ASN A 640 -48.36 -9.79 -26.39
N PHE A 641 -47.26 -9.40 -25.78
CA PHE A 641 -46.48 -8.25 -26.23
C PHE A 641 -45.83 -8.48 -27.60
N MET A 642 -45.30 -9.66 -27.88
CA MET A 642 -44.74 -10.05 -29.19
C MET A 642 -45.80 -10.04 -30.30
N SER A 643 -47.08 -10.32 -29.98
CA SER A 643 -48.14 -10.30 -30.97
C SER A 643 -48.48 -8.89 -31.46
N THR A 644 -48.03 -7.84 -30.76
CA THR A 644 -48.30 -6.44 -31.15
C THR A 644 -47.50 -6.04 -32.41
N ASN A 645 -48.13 -5.19 -33.25
CA ASN A 645 -47.47 -4.72 -34.46
C ASN A 645 -46.17 -3.95 -34.19
N MET A 646 -46.04 -3.33 -33.01
CA MET A 646 -44.86 -2.60 -32.58
C MET A 646 -43.63 -3.50 -32.47
N VAL A 647 -43.77 -4.68 -31.86
CA VAL A 647 -42.71 -5.65 -31.69
C VAL A 647 -42.43 -6.40 -33.01
N ARG A 648 -43.48 -6.77 -33.75
CA ARG A 648 -43.35 -7.45 -35.04
C ARG A 648 -42.58 -6.64 -36.09
N ASN A 649 -42.71 -5.33 -36.07
CA ASN A 649 -41.99 -4.45 -37.00
C ASN A 649 -40.55 -4.09 -36.54
N ASN A 650 -40.15 -4.49 -35.35
CA ASN A 650 -38.81 -4.25 -34.83
C ASN A 650 -38.04 -5.57 -34.54
N PRO A 651 -37.18 -6.04 -35.45
CA PRO A 651 -36.51 -7.33 -35.31
C PRO A 651 -35.63 -7.40 -34.04
N ASN A 652 -35.00 -6.31 -33.61
CA ASN A 652 -34.14 -6.29 -32.42
C ASN A 652 -34.98 -6.45 -31.14
N MET A 653 -36.15 -5.80 -31.06
CA MET A 653 -37.06 -5.94 -29.93
C MET A 653 -37.65 -7.34 -29.88
N MET A 654 -38.05 -7.89 -31.03
CA MET A 654 -38.52 -9.27 -31.18
C MET A 654 -37.52 -10.27 -30.64
N LEU A 655 -36.25 -10.15 -31.06
CA LEU A 655 -35.14 -11.01 -30.61
C LEU A 655 -34.89 -10.89 -29.10
N ALA A 656 -34.97 -9.69 -28.55
CA ALA A 656 -34.74 -9.45 -27.11
C ALA A 656 -35.84 -10.13 -26.26
N VAL A 657 -37.11 -10.01 -26.67
CA VAL A 657 -38.24 -10.64 -25.97
C VAL A 657 -38.23 -12.17 -26.13
N GLN A 658 -37.91 -12.68 -27.31
CA GLN A 658 -37.75 -14.13 -27.55
C GLN A 658 -36.60 -14.71 -26.67
N LYS A 659 -35.49 -14.03 -26.58
CA LYS A 659 -34.37 -14.43 -25.70
C LYS A 659 -34.80 -14.51 -24.24
N ASN A 660 -35.55 -13.53 -23.76
CA ASN A 660 -36.03 -13.50 -22.37
C ASN A 660 -37.04 -14.61 -22.11
N ILE A 661 -37.96 -14.93 -23.05
CA ILE A 661 -38.85 -16.08 -22.93
C ILE A 661 -38.07 -17.39 -22.80
N LEU A 662 -37.03 -17.59 -23.61
CA LEU A 662 -36.15 -18.76 -23.49
C LEU A 662 -35.39 -18.82 -22.15
N GLU A 663 -35.01 -17.68 -21.59
CA GLU A 663 -34.46 -17.59 -20.26
C GLU A 663 -35.46 -18.03 -19.19
N HIS A 664 -36.72 -17.56 -19.26
CA HIS A 664 -37.78 -17.99 -18.37
C HIS A 664 -38.03 -19.50 -18.47
N ILE A 665 -38.09 -20.06 -19.68
CA ILE A 665 -38.26 -21.50 -19.91
C ILE A 665 -37.10 -22.28 -19.28
N SER A 666 -35.88 -21.81 -19.47
CA SER A 666 -34.66 -22.46 -18.92
C SER A 666 -34.66 -22.47 -17.37
N ILE A 667 -35.06 -21.36 -16.74
CA ILE A 667 -35.16 -21.28 -15.28
C ILE A 667 -36.29 -22.14 -14.76
N MET A 668 -37.47 -22.10 -15.37
CA MET A 668 -38.63 -22.93 -15.02
C MET A 668 -38.28 -24.43 -15.11
N ALA A 669 -37.58 -24.85 -16.16
CA ALA A 669 -37.10 -26.22 -16.30
C ALA A 669 -36.07 -26.56 -15.17
N GLN A 670 -35.24 -25.62 -14.80
CA GLN A 670 -34.28 -25.82 -13.70
C GLN A 670 -34.94 -25.92 -12.34
N GLU A 671 -35.98 -25.12 -12.08
CA GLU A 671 -36.77 -25.17 -10.83
C GLU A 671 -37.57 -26.48 -10.76
N GLN A 672 -38.11 -26.94 -11.87
CA GLN A 672 -38.81 -28.23 -11.91
C GLN A 672 -37.86 -29.41 -11.67
N ILE A 673 -36.68 -29.38 -12.21
CA ILE A 673 -35.62 -30.37 -11.92
C ILE A 673 -35.22 -30.36 -10.45
N GLN A 674 -35.10 -29.21 -9.84
CA GLN A 674 -34.80 -29.12 -8.42
C GLN A 674 -35.91 -29.75 -7.54
N LEU A 675 -37.12 -29.75 -8.02
CA LEU A 675 -38.21 -30.43 -7.35
C LEU A 675 -38.22 -31.95 -7.64
N GLU A 676 -38.05 -32.35 -8.93
CA GLU A 676 -38.08 -33.76 -9.34
C GLU A 676 -36.87 -34.56 -8.80
N PHE A 677 -35.69 -33.99 -8.84
CA PHE A 677 -34.43 -34.64 -8.47
C PHE A 677 -33.85 -34.15 -7.13
N ARG A 678 -34.71 -33.74 -6.21
CA ARG A 678 -34.28 -33.16 -4.93
C ARG A 678 -33.39 -34.06 -4.10
N GLU A 679 -33.63 -35.36 -4.09
CA GLU A 679 -32.84 -36.33 -3.32
C GLU A 679 -31.52 -36.66 -4.03
N GLU A 680 -31.52 -36.79 -5.36
CA GLU A 680 -30.32 -37.01 -6.17
C GLU A 680 -29.38 -35.79 -6.11
N LEU A 681 -29.93 -34.57 -6.09
CA LEU A 681 -29.11 -33.35 -5.92
C LEU A 681 -28.42 -33.29 -4.56
N LYS A 682 -29.05 -33.82 -3.49
CA LYS A 682 -28.36 -33.98 -2.22
C LYS A 682 -27.24 -35.03 -2.29
N GLN A 683 -27.48 -36.14 -2.99
CA GLN A 683 -26.45 -37.17 -3.23
C GLN A 683 -25.30 -36.63 -4.06
N VAL A 684 -25.53 -35.78 -5.04
CA VAL A 684 -24.50 -35.10 -5.85
C VAL A 684 -23.58 -34.30 -4.96
N MET A 685 -24.10 -33.56 -3.98
CA MET A 685 -23.26 -32.79 -3.04
C MET A 685 -22.34 -33.69 -2.19
N VAL A 686 -22.85 -34.84 -1.75
CA VAL A 686 -22.05 -35.81 -0.98
C VAL A 686 -21.01 -36.51 -1.88
N LEU A 687 -21.44 -36.93 -3.07
CA LEU A 687 -20.56 -37.58 -4.05
C LEU A 687 -19.49 -36.64 -4.58
N GLN A 688 -19.73 -35.35 -4.68
CA GLN A 688 -18.68 -34.36 -5.06
C GLN A 688 -17.54 -34.30 -4.06
N GLN A 689 -17.80 -34.48 -2.78
CA GLN A 689 -16.76 -34.57 -1.75
C GLN A 689 -15.99 -35.90 -1.82
N GLN A 690 -16.69 -36.98 -2.10
CA GLN A 690 -16.10 -38.34 -2.18
C GLN A 690 -15.35 -38.61 -3.50
N ALA A 691 -15.78 -37.99 -4.60
CA ALA A 691 -15.20 -38.16 -5.94
C ALA A 691 -13.73 -37.68 -6.06
N GLN A 692 -13.21 -36.95 -5.09
CA GLN A 692 -11.79 -36.57 -5.04
C GLN A 692 -10.87 -37.74 -4.68
N THR A 693 -11.41 -38.77 -4.01
CA THR A 693 -10.63 -39.91 -3.49
C THR A 693 -11.09 -41.28 -4.01
N ASP A 694 -12.31 -41.39 -4.54
CA ASP A 694 -12.92 -42.66 -4.96
C ASP A 694 -13.38 -42.64 -6.42
N PRO A 695 -12.77 -43.48 -7.32
CA PRO A 695 -13.16 -43.60 -8.73
C PRO A 695 -14.61 -44.09 -8.95
N GLN A 696 -15.18 -44.86 -8.02
CA GLN A 696 -16.57 -45.34 -8.12
C GLN A 696 -17.55 -44.21 -7.85
N ALA A 697 -17.27 -43.33 -6.87
CA ALA A 697 -18.03 -42.12 -6.60
C ALA A 697 -18.04 -41.16 -7.78
N GLN A 698 -16.92 -41.08 -8.50
CA GLN A 698 -16.79 -40.24 -9.71
C GLN A 698 -17.67 -40.75 -10.85
N GLN A 699 -17.75 -42.07 -11.05
CA GLN A 699 -18.63 -42.67 -12.09
C GLN A 699 -20.13 -42.46 -11.75
N GLN A 700 -20.51 -42.64 -10.49
CA GLN A 700 -21.89 -42.40 -10.04
C GLN A 700 -22.27 -40.94 -10.17
N LEU A 701 -21.40 -40.01 -9.81
CA LEU A 701 -21.59 -38.58 -9.99
C LEU A 701 -21.83 -38.22 -11.46
N GLN A 702 -21.02 -38.80 -12.36
CA GLN A 702 -21.13 -38.58 -13.81
C GLN A 702 -22.45 -39.11 -14.35
N GLN A 703 -22.92 -40.29 -13.93
CA GLN A 703 -24.21 -40.88 -14.37
C GLN A 703 -25.39 -40.04 -13.90
N ILE A 704 -25.43 -39.63 -12.61
CA ILE A 704 -26.50 -38.79 -12.06
C ILE A 704 -26.54 -37.43 -12.78
N THR A 705 -25.38 -36.81 -12.98
CA THR A 705 -25.29 -35.52 -13.68
C THR A 705 -25.78 -35.64 -15.13
N GLN A 706 -25.42 -36.71 -15.87
CA GLN A 706 -25.89 -36.93 -17.22
C GLN A 706 -27.42 -37.16 -17.29
N ASN A 707 -28.01 -37.87 -16.32
CA ASN A 707 -29.45 -38.08 -16.24
C ASN A 707 -30.18 -36.77 -15.98
N ILE A 708 -29.70 -35.95 -15.07
CA ILE A 708 -30.25 -34.64 -14.76
C ILE A 708 -30.15 -33.70 -15.96
N GLU A 709 -29.03 -33.67 -16.68
CA GLU A 709 -28.87 -32.86 -17.87
C GLU A 709 -29.77 -33.34 -19.04
N ALA A 710 -29.86 -34.63 -19.23
CA ALA A 710 -30.77 -35.20 -20.23
C ALA A 710 -32.25 -34.85 -19.94
N ARG A 711 -32.67 -34.97 -18.68
CA ARG A 711 -34.05 -34.61 -18.29
C ARG A 711 -34.28 -33.10 -18.43
N LYS A 712 -33.29 -32.26 -18.08
CA LYS A 712 -33.35 -30.80 -18.28
C LYS A 712 -33.56 -30.46 -19.75
N ALA A 713 -32.78 -31.08 -20.63
CA ALA A 713 -32.91 -30.87 -22.07
C ALA A 713 -34.30 -31.27 -22.58
N THR A 714 -34.85 -32.42 -22.10
CA THR A 714 -36.21 -32.88 -22.45
C THR A 714 -37.29 -31.89 -21.97
N LEU A 715 -37.20 -31.41 -20.72
CA LEU A 715 -38.16 -30.43 -20.18
C LEU A 715 -38.11 -29.11 -20.95
N ILE A 716 -36.91 -28.62 -21.28
CA ILE A 716 -36.78 -27.41 -22.09
C ILE A 716 -37.44 -27.61 -23.47
N ALA A 717 -37.25 -28.77 -24.09
CA ALA A 717 -37.87 -29.07 -25.37
C ALA A 717 -39.39 -29.14 -25.28
N GLU A 718 -39.94 -29.84 -24.28
CA GLU A 718 -41.38 -29.94 -24.01
C GLU A 718 -42.01 -28.55 -23.78
N MET A 719 -41.39 -27.73 -22.91
CA MET A 719 -41.84 -26.37 -22.63
C MET A 719 -41.72 -25.44 -23.83
N THR A 720 -40.68 -25.60 -24.64
CA THR A 720 -40.50 -24.82 -25.88
C THR A 720 -41.55 -25.20 -26.92
N GLU A 721 -41.95 -26.49 -27.00
CA GLU A 721 -43.03 -26.91 -27.89
C GLU A 721 -44.38 -26.35 -27.41
N GLU A 722 -44.68 -26.37 -26.10
CA GLU A 722 -45.85 -25.75 -25.51
C GLU A 722 -45.91 -24.24 -25.84
N TYR A 723 -44.82 -23.55 -25.67
CA TYR A 723 -44.64 -22.16 -26.06
C TYR A 723 -44.97 -21.90 -27.53
N MET A 724 -44.40 -22.68 -28.43
CA MET A 724 -44.66 -22.56 -29.88
C MET A 724 -46.13 -22.80 -30.25
N ARG A 725 -46.86 -23.64 -29.48
CA ARG A 725 -48.28 -23.87 -29.67
C ARG A 725 -49.09 -22.65 -29.16
N GLU A 726 -48.77 -22.11 -28.01
CA GLU A 726 -49.40 -20.91 -27.46
C GLU A 726 -49.18 -19.67 -28.35
N GLU A 727 -47.95 -19.48 -28.87
CA GLU A 727 -47.64 -18.42 -29.82
C GLU A 727 -48.50 -18.47 -31.06
N LYS A 728 -48.71 -19.69 -31.64
CA LYS A 728 -49.62 -19.88 -32.80
C LYS A 728 -51.05 -19.55 -32.46
N GLN A 729 -51.54 -19.94 -31.27
CA GLN A 729 -52.89 -19.65 -30.84
C GLN A 729 -53.14 -18.16 -30.65
N ILE A 730 -52.25 -17.46 -29.94
CA ILE A 730 -52.33 -16.03 -29.69
C ILE A 730 -52.27 -15.26 -31.02
N THR A 731 -51.34 -15.65 -31.91
CA THR A 731 -51.21 -15.03 -33.22
C THR A 731 -52.47 -15.20 -34.08
N SER A 732 -53.10 -16.39 -34.05
CA SER A 732 -54.33 -16.65 -34.79
C SER A 732 -55.56 -15.89 -34.21
N GLN A 733 -55.62 -15.72 -32.90
CA GLN A 733 -56.68 -14.94 -32.25
C GLN A 733 -56.53 -13.43 -32.55
N PHE A 734 -55.32 -12.90 -32.56
CA PHE A 734 -55.04 -11.51 -32.96
C PHE A 734 -55.47 -11.24 -34.42
N ASP A 735 -55.24 -12.18 -35.30
CA ASP A 735 -55.64 -12.06 -36.73
C ASP A 735 -57.15 -12.20 -36.96
N SER A 736 -57.89 -12.75 -36.01
CA SER A 736 -59.35 -12.99 -36.13
C SER A 736 -60.20 -11.97 -35.39
N ASP A 737 -59.78 -11.29 -34.38
CA ASP A 737 -60.57 -10.40 -33.54
C ASP A 737 -60.54 -8.93 -34.00
N PRO A 738 -61.67 -8.34 -34.42
CA PRO A 738 -61.75 -6.94 -34.89
C PRO A 738 -61.45 -5.91 -33.80
N LEU A 739 -61.72 -6.20 -32.52
CA LEU A 739 -61.49 -5.30 -31.38
C LEU A 739 -60.03 -5.24 -31.02
N LEU A 740 -59.34 -6.37 -31.07
CA LEU A 740 -57.89 -6.46 -30.87
C LEU A 740 -57.12 -5.76 -32.01
N LYS A 741 -57.62 -5.87 -33.26
CA LYS A 741 -57.11 -5.11 -34.41
C LYS A 741 -57.23 -3.59 -34.24
N LEU A 742 -58.33 -3.13 -33.68
CA LEU A 742 -58.53 -1.71 -33.41
C LEU A 742 -57.61 -1.21 -32.28
N LYS A 743 -57.44 -1.99 -31.17
CA LYS A 743 -56.52 -1.65 -30.10
C LYS A 743 -55.03 -1.71 -30.55
N ALA A 744 -54.66 -2.70 -31.35
CA ALA A 744 -53.35 -2.79 -31.95
C ALA A 744 -53.03 -1.57 -32.84
N ARG A 745 -54.03 -1.12 -33.63
CA ARG A 745 -53.92 0.06 -34.48
C ARG A 745 -53.80 1.37 -33.69
N GLU A 746 -54.46 1.45 -32.53
CA GLU A 746 -54.33 2.60 -31.61
C GLU A 746 -52.94 2.64 -30.94
N VAL A 747 -52.37 1.47 -30.57
CA VAL A 747 -51.02 1.34 -30.05
C VAL A 747 -49.97 1.67 -31.13
N ASP A 748 -50.19 1.22 -32.37
CA ASP A 748 -49.34 1.54 -33.53
C ASP A 748 -49.35 3.05 -33.82
N LEU A 749 -50.49 3.69 -33.76
CA LEU A 749 -50.58 5.14 -33.96
C LEU A 749 -49.84 5.92 -32.87
N ARG A 750 -49.93 5.49 -31.62
CA ARG A 750 -49.18 6.11 -30.51
C ARG A 750 -47.68 5.84 -30.63
N ALA A 751 -47.26 4.66 -31.09
CA ALA A 751 -45.88 4.32 -31.36
C ALA A 751 -45.32 5.15 -32.49
N MET A 752 -46.04 5.32 -33.60
CA MET A 752 -45.65 6.21 -34.70
C MET A 752 -45.53 7.69 -34.28
N GLU A 753 -46.43 8.15 -33.40
CA GLU A 753 -46.32 9.51 -32.83
C GLU A 753 -45.07 9.67 -31.95
N ASN A 754 -44.73 8.68 -31.16
CA ASN A 754 -43.54 8.70 -30.32
C ASN A 754 -42.25 8.59 -31.14
N GLU A 755 -42.26 7.78 -32.20
CA GLU A 755 -41.12 7.67 -33.13
C GLU A 755 -40.90 8.98 -33.92
N ARG A 756 -42.00 9.64 -34.33
CA ARG A 756 -41.95 10.94 -34.95
C ARG A 756 -41.40 12.03 -34.00
N LYS A 757 -41.79 12.01 -32.72
CA LYS A 757 -41.23 12.91 -31.71
C LYS A 757 -39.72 12.62 -31.44
N LYS A 758 -39.34 11.35 -31.47
CA LYS A 758 -37.92 10.94 -31.34
C LYS A 758 -37.10 11.42 -32.52
N GLN A 759 -37.59 11.24 -33.75
CA GLN A 759 -36.96 11.75 -34.98
C GLN A 759 -36.87 13.28 -35.01
N GLU A 760 -37.89 13.98 -34.50
CA GLU A 760 -37.85 15.43 -34.34
C GLU A 760 -36.80 15.88 -33.30
N MET A 761 -36.64 15.15 -32.19
CA MET A 761 -35.60 15.43 -31.21
C MET A 761 -34.19 15.11 -31.74
N GLU A 762 -34.02 14.00 -32.46
CA GLU A 762 -32.74 13.65 -33.09
C GLU A 762 -32.37 14.68 -34.16
N ARG A 763 -33.32 15.14 -34.99
CA ARG A 763 -33.09 16.20 -35.99
C ARG A 763 -32.76 17.52 -35.35
N LYS A 764 -33.34 17.83 -34.18
CA LYS A 764 -33.02 19.02 -33.40
C LYS A 764 -31.61 18.92 -32.78
N ALA A 765 -31.26 17.75 -32.26
CA ALA A 765 -29.91 17.48 -31.73
C ALA A 765 -28.82 17.52 -32.83
N GLU A 766 -29.11 17.02 -34.04
CA GLU A 766 -28.23 17.15 -35.21
C GLU A 766 -28.04 18.59 -35.65
N LEU A 767 -29.12 19.39 -35.68
CA LEU A 767 -29.08 20.82 -36.00
C LEU A 767 -28.27 21.61 -34.96
N ASP A 768 -28.39 21.27 -33.70
CA ASP A 768 -27.61 21.89 -32.63
C ASP A 768 -26.13 21.44 -32.66
N ARG A 769 -25.84 20.19 -33.04
CA ARG A 769 -24.47 19.75 -33.32
C ARG A 769 -23.86 20.47 -34.53
N ALA A 770 -24.61 20.63 -35.62
CA ALA A 770 -24.15 21.35 -36.78
C ALA A 770 -23.84 22.82 -36.45
N LYS A 771 -24.65 23.47 -35.62
CA LYS A 771 -24.40 24.85 -35.13
C LYS A 771 -23.16 24.91 -34.23
N LEU A 772 -22.90 23.89 -33.41
CA LEU A 772 -21.70 23.80 -32.57
C LEU A 772 -20.43 23.66 -33.42
N VAL A 773 -20.46 22.82 -34.48
CA VAL A 773 -19.37 22.68 -35.45
C VAL A 773 -19.10 23.98 -36.16
N GLN A 774 -20.16 24.62 -36.66
CA GLN A 774 -20.04 25.91 -37.35
C GLN A 774 -19.50 27.04 -36.45
N ASN A 775 -19.90 27.06 -35.18
CA ASN A 775 -19.33 28.00 -34.21
C ASN A 775 -17.88 27.70 -33.88
N LYS A 776 -17.47 26.43 -33.90
CA LYS A 776 -16.10 26.00 -33.69
C LYS A 776 -15.21 26.41 -34.87
N GLU A 777 -15.65 26.20 -36.13
CA GLU A 777 -14.96 26.64 -37.32
C GLU A 777 -14.81 28.17 -37.38
N LEU A 778 -15.85 28.89 -36.94
CA LEU A 778 -15.80 30.36 -36.83
C LEU A 778 -14.82 30.86 -35.77
N ALA A 779 -14.66 30.09 -34.68
CA ALA A 779 -13.69 30.40 -33.64
C ALA A 779 -12.25 30.07 -34.07
N GLU A 780 -12.04 28.98 -34.81
CA GLU A 780 -10.76 28.58 -35.38
C GLU A 780 -10.31 29.60 -36.44
N ASN A 781 -11.19 30.02 -37.35
CA ASN A 781 -10.90 31.08 -38.35
C ASN A 781 -10.56 32.44 -37.71
N LYS A 782 -11.18 32.77 -36.56
CA LYS A 782 -10.81 33.98 -35.81
C LYS A 782 -9.47 33.87 -35.11
N LEU A 783 -9.07 32.66 -34.67
CA LEU A 783 -7.76 32.39 -34.11
C LEU A 783 -6.66 32.51 -35.17
N GLU A 784 -6.84 31.90 -36.35
CA GLU A 784 -5.93 32.05 -37.49
C GLU A 784 -5.76 33.50 -37.91
N GLN A 785 -6.86 34.28 -38.06
CA GLN A 785 -6.78 35.71 -38.37
C GLN A 785 -6.03 36.53 -37.31
N ASN A 786 -6.13 36.13 -36.02
CA ASN A 786 -5.38 36.79 -34.94
C ASN A 786 -3.89 36.42 -34.95
N GLU A 787 -3.57 35.17 -35.32
CA GLU A 787 -2.17 34.72 -35.48
C GLU A 787 -1.50 35.41 -36.69
N ASP A 788 -2.19 35.52 -37.83
CA ASP A 788 -1.69 36.24 -39.00
C ASP A 788 -1.46 37.74 -38.69
N LEU A 789 -2.37 38.37 -37.95
CA LEU A 789 -2.21 39.74 -37.47
C LEU A 789 -1.05 39.90 -36.48
N ALA A 790 -0.78 38.89 -35.65
CA ALA A 790 0.36 38.88 -34.72
C ALA A 790 1.69 38.73 -35.48
N GLN A 791 1.73 37.86 -36.50
CA GLN A 791 2.89 37.71 -37.38
C GLN A 791 3.20 38.96 -38.15
N LEU A 792 2.20 39.61 -38.77
CA LEU A 792 2.36 40.88 -39.45
C LEU A 792 2.86 42.01 -38.53
N ARG A 793 2.45 42.05 -37.27
CA ARG A 793 2.95 42.99 -36.28
C ARG A 793 4.40 42.71 -35.90
N ALA A 794 4.78 41.42 -35.76
CA ALA A 794 6.15 41.00 -35.49
C ALA A 794 7.09 41.37 -36.66
N GLU A 795 6.69 41.11 -37.90
CA GLU A 795 7.45 41.47 -39.10
C GLU A 795 7.60 43.01 -39.25
N THR A 796 6.54 43.78 -38.97
CA THR A 796 6.60 45.23 -38.98
C THR A 796 7.50 45.80 -37.89
N SER A 797 7.57 45.14 -36.73
CA SER A 797 8.48 45.51 -35.64
C SER A 797 9.95 45.22 -35.98
N LEU A 798 10.22 44.05 -36.59
CA LEU A 798 11.54 43.67 -37.11
C LEU A 798 12.02 44.60 -38.22
N PHE A 799 11.14 44.99 -39.16
CA PHE A 799 11.45 45.95 -40.22
C PHE A 799 11.76 47.35 -39.68
N LYS A 800 11.00 47.83 -38.68
CA LYS A 800 11.32 49.06 -37.95
C LYS A 800 12.64 49.02 -37.22
N GLN A 801 13.01 47.87 -36.63
CA GLN A 801 14.26 47.68 -35.93
C GLN A 801 15.46 47.62 -36.90
N GLN A 802 15.27 47.01 -38.09
CA GLN A 802 16.27 47.02 -39.17
C GLN A 802 16.48 48.39 -39.73
N MET A 803 15.41 49.14 -39.96
CA MET A 803 15.50 50.56 -40.43
C MET A 803 16.17 51.48 -39.40
N SER A 804 15.89 51.25 -38.08
CA SER A 804 16.55 52.03 -37.04
C SER A 804 18.06 51.69 -36.94
N ASN A 805 18.45 50.44 -37.17
CA ASN A 805 19.86 50.03 -37.18
C ASN A 805 20.60 50.51 -38.44
N GLN A 806 19.94 50.61 -39.63
CA GLN A 806 20.51 51.19 -40.79
C GLN A 806 20.67 52.73 -40.65
N ALA A 807 19.72 53.39 -40.01
CA ALA A 807 19.83 54.87 -39.75
C ALA A 807 20.95 55.20 -38.76
N LYS A 808 21.31 54.25 -37.82
CA LYS A 808 22.46 54.41 -36.92
C LYS A 808 23.80 54.17 -37.60
N GLN A 809 23.87 53.37 -38.68
CA GLN A 809 25.08 53.13 -39.47
C GLN A 809 25.39 54.20 -40.49
N THR A 810 24.40 54.98 -40.86
CA THR A 810 24.59 56.13 -41.81
C THR A 810 24.82 57.47 -41.12
N GLY A 811 24.79 57.54 -39.82
CA GLY A 811 25.07 58.69 -38.95
C GLY A 811 26.51 58.88 -38.47
N GLU A 812 27.42 57.90 -38.79
CA GLU A 812 28.85 58.05 -38.56
C GLU A 812 29.66 58.06 -39.86
N LYS A 813 29.57 59.11 -40.57
CA LYS A 813 30.54 59.61 -41.60
C LYS A 813 30.58 61.09 -41.62
#